data_9e9f1375b6fb05e9efb0cb8517bec260
#
_entry.id   9e9f1375b6fb05e9efb0cb8517bec260
#
_cell.length_a   1.000
_cell.length_b   1.000
_cell.length_c   1.000
_cell.angle_alpha   90.00
_cell.angle_beta   90.00
_cell.angle_gamma   90.00
#
_symmetry.space_group_name_H-M   'P 1'
#
loop_
_entity.id
_entity.type
_entity.pdbx_description
1 polymer ?
#
loop_
_entity_poly.entity_id
_entity_poly.type
_entity_poly.pdbx_seq_one_letter_code
_entity_poly.pdbx_strand_id
1 'polypeptide(L)'
;MPRCQNPRCRTDYPPGTFKCINPFCQCLLPDAVVAGRYRIETLVGLGGMGAVYRASDTFEMQQVALKVISTMASNMETIIAVERFRREARYAHQLQHKNIVPVLNFGQDGTLLYLVMPLITGGTLKALLKAEQPLPVALAQRYLNELADAIDAIHAHPQRIVHRDIKPSNLLIHQDDGRLVIADFGIARAMQKERPLTQGGWALGTEHYTAPEQSQGNAEPASDIYSMGVVAYQMLTGLLPFQAIVRSHAATLPPPSELNPSLATAVDAVIFRATETEPTKRYPSARAFADALNAALKMEPTSVTPTKLPAVSNANVIVRTIIPENPCSACGQENRSTSRFCRRCGHRLDDTSPLVADVCQVGYVSDTGRRYVAEENEDMLLIVQGLCANLAPPPRPFGLFAVADGLRGPQGKSAGGHEASRLAIETVADVLLPLLATPLPSRSYASPGNSSAVSRGGIPGGPYQPTSPAESAIEQWMGEGLRRANQVIYHCNADYETNMASTLTVALVYKRHLYVTSVGDSRAYHYNATKGLQCITTDHTLAANLVAANLFKPEEVYTSPKGKRLYRYLGQANRLQIDYFHFPVELHDLVLLCTDGLWRMLLDERIKEILAQGGDPQKLTRTLVDEANLAGGEGNVSAIVVRVQ
;
A
#
# COMPACT_ATOMS: atom_id res chain seq x y z
N MET A 1 -7.44 27.93 27.94
CA MET A 1 -8.44 26.87 27.75
C MET A 1 -7.68 25.61 27.37
N PRO A 2 -7.93 24.47 28.01
CA PRO A 2 -7.31 23.20 27.61
C PRO A 2 -7.75 22.83 26.21
N ARG A 3 -6.79 22.45 25.36
CA ARG A 3 -7.01 22.06 23.98
C ARG A 3 -6.78 20.56 23.84
N CYS A 4 -7.65 19.90 23.09
CA CYS A 4 -7.44 18.50 22.75
C CYS A 4 -6.13 18.35 21.95
N GLN A 5 -5.21 17.54 22.45
CA GLN A 5 -3.90 17.34 21.84
C GLN A 5 -3.91 16.34 20.69
N ASN A 6 -5.06 15.69 20.42
CA ASN A 6 -5.24 14.89 19.22
C ASN A 6 -5.15 15.77 17.98
N PRO A 7 -4.16 15.57 17.08
CA PRO A 7 -3.96 16.41 15.89
C PRO A 7 -5.18 16.49 14.98
N ARG A 8 -6.04 15.46 15.00
CA ARG A 8 -7.25 15.37 14.18
C ARG A 8 -8.47 16.04 14.83
N CYS A 9 -8.42 16.38 16.13
CA CYS A 9 -9.53 16.96 16.86
C CYS A 9 -9.32 18.44 17.16
N ARG A 10 -8.26 18.79 17.91
CA ARG A 10 -7.83 20.15 18.28
C ARG A 10 -8.93 21.05 18.87
N THR A 11 -9.99 20.47 19.41
CA THR A 11 -11.12 21.20 20.00
C THR A 11 -10.68 21.87 21.30
N ASP A 12 -11.05 23.13 21.52
CA ASP A 12 -10.81 23.87 22.76
C ASP A 12 -11.95 23.63 23.76
N TYR A 13 -11.62 23.52 25.03
CA TYR A 13 -12.56 23.21 26.10
C TYR A 13 -12.50 24.20 27.25
N PRO A 14 -13.60 24.38 28.02
CA PRO A 14 -13.56 25.14 29.25
C PRO A 14 -12.55 24.58 30.25
N PRO A 15 -11.97 25.42 31.14
CA PRO A 15 -11.16 24.95 32.25
C PRO A 15 -11.92 23.91 33.09
N GLY A 16 -11.23 22.86 33.56
CA GLY A 16 -11.84 21.78 34.34
C GLY A 16 -12.44 20.65 33.48
N THR A 17 -12.36 20.73 32.16
CA THR A 17 -12.69 19.58 31.28
C THR A 17 -11.51 18.62 31.23
N PHE A 18 -11.73 17.36 31.59
CA PHE A 18 -10.65 16.33 31.66
C PHE A 18 -10.69 15.30 30.52
N LYS A 19 -11.77 15.29 29.73
CA LYS A 19 -11.94 14.37 28.60
C LYS A 19 -12.55 15.10 27.41
N CYS A 20 -12.02 14.83 26.23
CA CYS A 20 -12.58 15.34 24.98
C CYS A 20 -13.98 14.75 24.75
N ILE A 21 -14.98 15.61 24.59
CA ILE A 21 -16.38 15.20 24.37
C ILE A 21 -16.68 14.84 22.92
N ASN A 22 -15.74 15.06 21.99
CA ASN A 22 -15.90 14.62 20.61
C ASN A 22 -15.99 13.07 20.58
N PRO A 23 -17.12 12.50 20.14
CA PRO A 23 -17.36 11.05 20.19
C PRO A 23 -16.34 10.24 19.37
N PHE A 24 -15.70 10.86 18.37
CA PHE A 24 -14.68 10.23 17.55
C PHE A 24 -13.24 10.38 18.09
N CYS A 25 -13.04 11.16 19.15
CA CYS A 25 -11.72 11.43 19.71
C CYS A 25 -11.52 10.82 21.10
N GLN A 26 -12.36 11.18 22.06
CA GLN A 26 -12.38 10.71 23.45
C GLN A 26 -11.03 10.73 24.21
N CYS A 27 -10.03 11.49 23.73
CA CYS A 27 -8.74 11.61 24.40
C CYS A 27 -8.90 12.28 25.77
N LEU A 28 -8.03 11.90 26.71
CA LEU A 28 -7.87 12.63 27.97
C LEU A 28 -7.18 13.96 27.68
N LEU A 29 -7.59 14.99 28.41
CA LEU A 29 -7.03 16.33 28.31
C LEU A 29 -5.93 16.52 29.38
N PRO A 30 -5.05 17.52 29.23
CA PRO A 30 -4.10 17.89 30.29
C PRO A 30 -4.80 18.07 31.64
N ASP A 31 -4.09 17.71 32.71
CA ASP A 31 -4.54 17.72 34.10
C ASP A 31 -5.61 16.68 34.47
N ALA A 32 -6.10 15.86 33.51
CA ALA A 32 -6.89 14.68 33.86
C ALA A 32 -6.10 13.73 34.75
N VAL A 33 -6.74 13.19 35.79
CA VAL A 33 -6.12 12.24 36.72
C VAL A 33 -6.73 10.87 36.52
N VAL A 34 -5.90 9.86 36.25
CA VAL A 34 -6.30 8.46 36.10
C VAL A 34 -5.94 7.71 37.38
N ALA A 35 -6.88 6.92 37.90
CA ALA A 35 -6.76 6.12 39.13
C ALA A 35 -6.36 6.95 40.36
N GLY A 36 -6.71 8.25 40.41
CA GLY A 36 -6.36 9.15 41.51
C GLY A 36 -4.85 9.39 41.66
N ARG A 37 -4.02 8.93 40.73
CA ARG A 37 -2.55 8.93 40.85
C ARG A 37 -1.82 9.51 39.65
N TYR A 38 -2.26 9.22 38.42
CA TYR A 38 -1.51 9.55 37.21
C TYR A 38 -2.11 10.80 36.55
N ARG A 39 -1.43 11.95 36.66
CA ARG A 39 -1.87 13.22 36.07
C ARG A 39 -1.34 13.32 34.65
N ILE A 40 -2.26 13.46 33.69
CA ILE A 40 -1.94 13.62 32.28
C ILE A 40 -1.23 14.95 32.03
N GLU A 41 -0.11 14.93 31.36
CA GLU A 41 0.60 16.13 30.89
C GLU A 41 0.40 16.35 29.40
N THR A 42 0.85 15.40 28.56
CA THR A 42 0.78 15.51 27.12
C THR A 42 0.45 14.17 26.47
N LEU A 43 -0.20 14.24 25.31
CA LEU A 43 -0.40 13.09 24.44
C LEU A 43 0.94 12.78 23.71
N VAL A 44 1.43 11.55 23.84
CA VAL A 44 2.65 11.07 23.18
C VAL A 44 2.31 10.37 21.88
N GLY A 45 1.22 9.58 21.85
CA GLY A 45 0.85 8.84 20.66
C GLY A 45 -0.60 8.37 20.68
N LEU A 46 -1.17 8.20 19.48
CA LEU A 46 -2.49 7.63 19.25
C LEU A 46 -2.33 6.36 18.44
N GLY A 47 -2.90 5.26 18.90
CA GLY A 47 -2.99 4.00 18.17
C GLY A 47 -4.44 3.56 17.98
N GLY A 48 -4.66 2.58 17.12
CA GLY A 48 -6.00 2.01 16.87
C GLY A 48 -6.68 1.41 18.12
N MET A 49 -5.92 1.20 19.20
CA MET A 49 -6.38 0.52 20.42
C MET A 49 -6.30 1.41 21.68
N GLY A 50 -5.92 2.68 21.54
CA GLY A 50 -5.82 3.59 22.67
C GLY A 50 -4.82 4.70 22.48
N ALA A 51 -4.64 5.50 23.52
CA ALA A 51 -3.73 6.65 23.55
C ALA A 51 -2.63 6.44 24.58
N VAL A 52 -1.42 6.89 24.28
CA VAL A 52 -0.29 6.93 25.19
C VAL A 52 -0.03 8.37 25.59
N TYR A 53 0.06 8.60 26.89
CA TYR A 53 0.28 9.92 27.46
C TYR A 53 1.59 9.95 28.26
N ARG A 54 2.28 11.08 28.24
CA ARG A 54 3.18 11.44 29.32
C ARG A 54 2.33 11.83 30.51
N ALA A 55 2.60 11.26 31.67
CA ALA A 55 1.88 11.55 32.90
C ALA A 55 2.84 11.66 34.08
N SER A 56 2.49 12.49 35.07
CA SER A 56 3.17 12.53 36.35
C SER A 56 2.54 11.51 37.31
N ASP A 57 3.34 10.60 37.82
CA ASP A 57 2.96 9.78 38.97
C ASP A 57 3.06 10.62 40.24
N THR A 58 1.92 10.96 40.82
CA THR A 58 1.87 11.84 41.99
C THR A 58 2.36 11.20 43.30
N PHE A 59 2.51 9.86 43.33
CA PHE A 59 3.06 9.16 44.48
C PHE A 59 4.57 9.01 44.39
N GLU A 60 5.08 8.53 43.26
CA GLU A 60 6.51 8.30 43.05
C GLU A 60 7.25 9.57 42.58
N MET A 61 6.53 10.66 42.35
CA MET A 61 7.05 11.95 41.89
C MET A 61 7.92 11.85 40.62
N GLN A 62 7.56 10.95 39.70
CA GLN A 62 8.28 10.70 38.45
C GLN A 62 7.38 10.77 37.23
N GLN A 63 7.98 10.99 36.07
CA GLN A 63 7.28 10.93 34.80
C GLN A 63 7.17 9.48 34.29
N VAL A 64 6.00 9.14 33.77
CA VAL A 64 5.67 7.81 33.25
C VAL A 64 4.98 7.91 31.89
N ALA A 65 5.06 6.86 31.10
CA ALA A 65 4.20 6.63 29.96
C ALA A 65 2.94 5.90 30.42
N LEU A 66 1.78 6.53 30.21
CA LEU A 66 0.48 5.97 30.58
C LEU A 66 -0.28 5.62 29.30
N LYS A 67 -0.42 4.33 29.03
CA LYS A 67 -1.25 3.83 27.92
C LYS A 67 -2.67 3.62 28.43
N VAL A 68 -3.65 4.28 27.77
CA VAL A 68 -5.07 4.24 28.16
C VAL A 68 -5.90 3.65 27.01
N ILE A 69 -6.74 2.68 27.35
CA ILE A 69 -7.66 2.00 26.44
C ILE A 69 -9.08 2.22 26.97
N SER A 70 -9.96 2.76 26.13
CA SER A 70 -11.37 2.99 26.51
C SER A 70 -12.24 1.78 26.19
N THR A 71 -13.02 1.32 27.15
CA THR A 71 -14.01 0.25 26.97
C THR A 71 -15.39 0.88 26.83
N MET A 72 -16.00 0.77 25.63
CA MET A 72 -17.21 1.53 25.27
C MET A 72 -18.54 0.81 25.54
N ALA A 73 -18.56 -0.44 26.00
CA ALA A 73 -19.79 -1.21 26.17
C ALA A 73 -19.79 -2.05 27.45
N SER A 74 -20.95 -2.15 28.08
CA SER A 74 -21.22 -3.01 29.24
C SER A 74 -21.85 -4.35 28.84
N ASN A 75 -21.29 -5.02 27.83
CA ASN A 75 -21.75 -6.33 27.36
C ASN A 75 -20.76 -7.45 27.75
N MET A 76 -21.15 -8.70 27.58
CA MET A 76 -20.33 -9.88 27.87
C MET A 76 -18.98 -9.85 27.13
N GLU A 77 -18.91 -9.28 25.92
CA GLU A 77 -17.68 -9.15 25.15
C GLU A 77 -16.67 -8.22 25.84
N THR A 78 -17.15 -7.14 26.47
CA THR A 78 -16.31 -6.21 27.24
C THR A 78 -15.72 -6.88 28.49
N ILE A 79 -16.49 -7.71 29.19
CA ILE A 79 -16.03 -8.44 30.37
C ILE A 79 -14.89 -9.37 29.97
N ILE A 80 -15.04 -10.14 28.90
CA ILE A 80 -14.01 -11.05 28.38
C ILE A 80 -12.76 -10.26 27.95
N ALA A 81 -12.92 -9.10 27.32
CA ALA A 81 -11.81 -8.25 26.89
C ALA A 81 -11.04 -7.69 28.11
N VAL A 82 -11.74 -7.25 29.16
CA VAL A 82 -11.11 -6.77 30.41
C VAL A 82 -10.31 -7.88 31.08
N GLU A 83 -10.87 -9.09 31.16
CA GLU A 83 -10.15 -10.23 31.78
C GLU A 83 -8.90 -10.64 30.95
N ARG A 84 -8.99 -10.63 29.63
CA ARG A 84 -7.82 -10.84 28.75
C ARG A 84 -6.75 -9.77 28.99
N PHE A 85 -7.15 -8.49 29.02
CA PHE A 85 -6.26 -7.38 29.31
C PHE A 85 -5.53 -7.60 30.65
N ARG A 86 -6.27 -7.91 31.73
CA ARG A 86 -5.69 -8.14 33.07
C ARG A 86 -4.70 -9.30 33.07
N ARG A 87 -5.01 -10.36 32.32
CA ARG A 87 -4.13 -11.52 32.20
C ARG A 87 -2.83 -11.16 31.48
N GLU A 88 -2.91 -10.56 30.31
CA GLU A 88 -1.75 -10.17 29.51
C GLU A 88 -0.91 -9.09 30.22
N ALA A 89 -1.56 -8.11 30.86
CA ALA A 89 -0.86 -7.09 31.65
C ALA A 89 -0.10 -7.68 32.83
N ARG A 90 -0.66 -8.72 33.49
CA ARG A 90 0.02 -9.45 34.57
C ARG A 90 1.26 -10.19 34.05
N TYR A 91 1.18 -10.82 32.89
CA TYR A 91 2.33 -11.49 32.29
C TYR A 91 3.41 -10.48 31.89
N ALA A 92 3.04 -9.38 31.28
CA ALA A 92 3.97 -8.30 30.94
C ALA A 92 4.64 -7.68 32.18
N HIS A 93 3.93 -7.55 33.30
CA HIS A 93 4.46 -7.06 34.55
C HIS A 93 5.52 -8.02 35.18
N GLN A 94 5.43 -9.32 34.89
CA GLN A 94 6.40 -10.32 35.37
C GLN A 94 7.68 -10.36 34.53
N LEU A 95 7.64 -9.82 33.30
CA LEU A 95 8.81 -9.82 32.42
C LEU A 95 9.78 -8.71 32.80
N GLN A 96 10.96 -9.12 33.28
CA GLN A 96 12.06 -8.23 33.60
C GLN A 96 13.27 -8.54 32.71
N HIS A 97 13.56 -7.65 31.78
CA HIS A 97 14.70 -7.78 30.88
C HIS A 97 15.16 -6.40 30.40
N LYS A 98 16.48 -6.21 30.24
CA LYS A 98 17.08 -4.91 29.88
C LYS A 98 16.56 -4.34 28.56
N ASN A 99 16.16 -5.20 27.60
CA ASN A 99 15.65 -4.81 26.29
C ASN A 99 14.12 -4.92 26.19
N ILE A 100 13.40 -4.97 27.32
CA ILE A 100 11.94 -4.96 27.38
C ILE A 100 11.51 -3.79 28.26
N VAL A 101 10.54 -2.99 27.78
CA VAL A 101 9.95 -1.93 28.60
C VAL A 101 9.11 -2.57 29.70
N PRO A 102 9.46 -2.42 30.99
CA PRO A 102 8.70 -3.05 32.06
C PRO A 102 7.33 -2.38 32.24
N VAL A 103 6.33 -3.17 32.59
CA VAL A 103 5.05 -2.66 33.07
C VAL A 103 5.16 -2.38 34.58
N LEU A 104 5.15 -1.13 34.99
CA LEU A 104 5.26 -0.71 36.40
C LEU A 104 3.97 -0.95 37.17
N ASN A 105 2.82 -0.65 36.52
CA ASN A 105 1.50 -0.82 37.08
C ASN A 105 0.45 -0.96 35.98
N PHE A 106 -0.69 -1.54 36.32
CA PHE A 106 -1.84 -1.63 35.42
C PHE A 106 -3.14 -1.72 36.22
N GLY A 107 -4.24 -1.32 35.60
CA GLY A 107 -5.52 -1.37 36.28
C GLY A 107 -6.68 -0.88 35.43
N GLN A 108 -7.77 -0.60 36.14
CA GLN A 108 -8.99 -0.08 35.56
C GLN A 108 -9.48 1.12 36.40
N ASP A 109 -9.86 2.19 35.71
CA ASP A 109 -10.49 3.38 36.30
C ASP A 109 -11.77 3.69 35.52
N GLY A 110 -12.91 3.34 36.12
CA GLY A 110 -14.21 3.40 35.43
C GLY A 110 -14.21 2.54 34.15
N THR A 111 -14.39 3.19 33.00
CA THR A 111 -14.35 2.58 31.67
C THR A 111 -12.97 2.56 31.04
N LEU A 112 -11.95 3.06 31.74
CA LEU A 112 -10.59 3.14 31.23
C LEU A 112 -9.75 1.98 31.77
N LEU A 113 -9.11 1.23 30.89
CA LEU A 113 -8.03 0.33 31.22
C LEU A 113 -6.72 1.08 31.04
N TYR A 114 -5.76 0.91 31.95
CA TYR A 114 -4.48 1.61 31.85
C TYR A 114 -3.29 0.71 32.15
N LEU A 115 -2.16 1.06 31.50
CA LEU A 115 -0.83 0.48 31.72
C LEU A 115 0.14 1.62 31.98
N VAL A 116 0.97 1.44 32.99
CA VAL A 116 2.01 2.41 33.38
C VAL A 116 3.37 1.82 33.07
N MET A 117 4.21 2.57 32.40
CA MET A 117 5.54 2.17 31.95
C MET A 117 6.52 3.32 32.17
N PRO A 118 7.85 3.05 32.24
CA PRO A 118 8.84 4.12 32.17
C PRO A 118 8.67 4.94 30.89
N LEU A 119 8.87 6.24 30.98
CA LEU A 119 8.85 7.12 29.81
C LEU A 119 10.19 7.03 29.08
N ILE A 120 10.21 6.41 27.90
CA ILE A 120 11.39 6.33 27.03
C ILE A 120 11.34 7.50 26.05
N THR A 121 12.39 8.34 26.03
CA THR A 121 12.43 9.60 25.28
C THR A 121 13.43 9.63 24.12
N GLY A 122 14.22 8.57 23.91
CA GLY A 122 15.19 8.49 22.80
C GLY A 122 14.57 8.25 21.41
N GLY A 123 13.23 8.23 21.31
CA GLY A 123 12.50 8.03 20.05
C GLY A 123 12.24 6.57 19.72
N THR A 124 11.85 6.30 18.49
CA THR A 124 11.51 4.97 17.99
C THR A 124 12.44 4.56 16.85
N LEU A 125 12.60 3.25 16.63
CA LEU A 125 13.32 2.76 15.44
C LEU A 125 12.64 3.27 14.14
N LYS A 126 11.31 3.43 14.13
CA LYS A 126 10.59 4.04 13.00
C LYS A 126 11.11 5.44 12.67
N ALA A 127 11.41 6.25 13.66
CA ALA A 127 11.95 7.61 13.46
C ALA A 127 13.39 7.61 12.93
N LEU A 128 14.17 6.54 13.19
CA LEU A 128 15.53 6.37 12.67
C LEU A 128 15.54 5.83 11.23
N LEU A 129 14.55 5.03 10.86
CA LEU A 129 14.41 4.44 9.53
C LEU A 129 13.85 5.51 8.57
N LYS A 130 14.75 6.12 7.81
CA LYS A 130 14.38 7.01 6.71
C LYS A 130 14.13 6.17 5.47
N ALA A 131 13.16 6.60 4.65
CA ALA A 131 12.90 5.92 3.38
C ALA A 131 14.18 5.81 2.54
N GLU A 132 14.42 4.62 2.00
CA GLU A 132 15.52 4.30 1.08
C GLU A 132 16.95 4.46 1.65
N GLN A 133 17.10 4.63 2.95
CA GLN A 133 18.40 4.71 3.61
C GLN A 133 18.58 3.55 4.59
N PRO A 134 19.46 2.57 4.28
CA PRO A 134 19.79 1.51 5.22
C PRO A 134 20.48 2.08 6.46
N LEU A 135 20.25 1.47 7.60
CA LEU A 135 21.04 1.78 8.80
C LEU A 135 22.50 1.30 8.61
N PRO A 136 23.46 1.96 9.27
CA PRO A 136 24.82 1.41 9.36
C PRO A 136 24.78 -0.04 9.86
N VAL A 137 25.46 -0.94 9.15
CA VAL A 137 25.42 -2.40 9.42
C VAL A 137 25.70 -2.73 10.90
N ALA A 138 26.69 -2.06 11.50
CA ALA A 138 27.03 -2.26 12.91
C ALA A 138 25.88 -1.87 13.87
N LEU A 139 25.12 -0.82 13.54
CA LEU A 139 23.96 -0.38 14.32
C LEU A 139 22.79 -1.36 14.15
N ALA A 140 22.49 -1.76 12.91
CA ALA A 140 21.48 -2.76 12.63
C ALA A 140 21.78 -4.09 13.36
N GLN A 141 23.03 -4.55 13.29
CA GLN A 141 23.49 -5.75 13.98
C GLN A 141 23.30 -5.64 15.52
N ARG A 142 23.67 -4.51 16.12
CA ARG A 142 23.45 -4.27 17.55
C ARG A 142 21.97 -4.36 17.91
N TYR A 143 21.11 -3.64 17.18
CA TYR A 143 19.67 -3.63 17.46
C TYR A 143 19.01 -4.99 17.25
N LEU A 144 19.45 -5.76 16.25
CA LEU A 144 18.94 -7.11 16.04
C LEU A 144 19.36 -8.08 17.15
N ASN A 145 20.57 -7.96 17.69
CA ASN A 145 20.98 -8.75 18.86
C ASN A 145 20.15 -8.39 20.10
N GLU A 146 19.94 -7.10 20.35
CA GLU A 146 19.14 -6.60 21.48
C GLU A 146 17.67 -7.03 21.36
N LEU A 147 17.13 -7.02 20.14
CA LEU A 147 15.78 -7.50 19.84
C LEU A 147 15.66 -9.01 20.03
N ALA A 148 16.65 -9.79 19.58
CA ALA A 148 16.68 -11.23 19.76
C ALA A 148 16.67 -11.64 21.25
N ASP A 149 17.49 -10.96 22.07
CA ASP A 149 17.53 -11.18 23.53
C ASP A 149 16.14 -10.93 24.16
N ALA A 150 15.47 -9.84 23.74
CA ALA A 150 14.14 -9.52 24.23
C ALA A 150 13.08 -10.56 23.82
N ILE A 151 13.06 -10.95 22.53
CA ILE A 151 12.09 -11.92 22.00
C ILE A 151 12.27 -13.28 22.70
N ASP A 152 13.49 -13.78 22.82
CA ASP A 152 13.75 -15.06 23.46
C ASP A 152 13.40 -15.04 24.96
N ALA A 153 13.61 -13.90 25.65
CA ALA A 153 13.16 -13.71 27.04
C ALA A 153 11.61 -13.76 27.15
N ILE A 154 10.88 -13.20 26.17
CA ILE A 154 9.43 -13.28 26.10
C ILE A 154 8.96 -14.71 25.87
N HIS A 155 9.56 -15.42 24.92
CA HIS A 155 9.21 -16.79 24.57
C HIS A 155 9.56 -17.81 25.68
N ALA A 156 10.60 -17.52 26.47
CA ALA A 156 11.00 -18.34 27.61
C ALA A 156 10.04 -18.25 28.81
N HIS A 157 9.08 -17.31 28.78
CA HIS A 157 8.09 -17.20 29.86
C HIS A 157 7.27 -18.49 29.97
N PRO A 158 6.96 -19.01 31.21
CA PRO A 158 6.24 -20.28 31.41
C PRO A 158 4.92 -20.38 30.65
N GLN A 159 4.28 -19.26 30.34
CA GLN A 159 3.04 -19.18 29.58
C GLN A 159 3.28 -19.06 28.05
N ARG A 160 4.54 -19.21 27.57
CA ARG A 160 4.91 -19.13 26.15
C ARG A 160 4.31 -17.91 25.47
N ILE A 161 4.61 -16.72 26.00
CA ILE A 161 4.09 -15.46 25.48
C ILE A 161 4.63 -15.23 24.07
N VAL A 162 3.78 -14.79 23.16
CA VAL A 162 4.13 -14.32 21.82
C VAL A 162 3.82 -12.82 21.75
N HIS A 163 4.75 -12.02 21.25
CA HIS A 163 4.61 -10.55 21.25
C HIS A 163 3.54 -10.06 20.26
N ARG A 164 3.48 -10.64 19.06
CA ARG A 164 2.45 -10.44 18.00
C ARG A 164 2.42 -9.06 17.34
N ASP A 165 3.23 -8.10 17.77
CA ASP A 165 3.24 -6.72 17.23
C ASP A 165 4.65 -6.13 17.14
N ILE A 166 5.61 -6.93 16.67
CA ILE A 166 6.98 -6.50 16.43
C ILE A 166 7.03 -5.65 15.16
N LYS A 167 7.34 -4.36 15.34
CA LYS A 167 7.45 -3.37 14.26
C LYS A 167 8.26 -2.17 14.74
N PRO A 168 8.85 -1.36 13.84
CA PRO A 168 9.72 -0.24 14.22
C PRO A 168 9.09 0.80 15.16
N SER A 169 7.76 1.00 15.12
CA SER A 169 7.07 1.92 16.05
C SER A 169 7.02 1.42 17.50
N ASN A 170 7.13 0.11 17.71
CA ASN A 170 7.13 -0.51 19.03
C ASN A 170 8.55 -0.83 19.55
N LEU A 171 9.56 -0.47 18.77
CA LEU A 171 10.97 -0.60 19.11
C LEU A 171 11.50 0.79 19.48
N LEU A 172 11.64 1.03 20.78
CA LEU A 172 12.07 2.31 21.33
C LEU A 172 13.57 2.33 21.53
N ILE A 173 14.15 3.54 21.49
CA ILE A 173 15.57 3.76 21.78
C ILE A 173 15.68 4.38 23.18
N HIS A 174 16.42 3.72 24.05
CA HIS A 174 16.64 4.24 25.41
C HIS A 174 17.55 5.46 25.37
N GLN A 175 17.16 6.53 26.04
CA GLN A 175 17.83 7.83 25.95
C GLN A 175 19.26 7.85 26.50
N ASP A 176 19.60 7.00 27.48
CA ASP A 176 20.87 7.08 28.20
C ASP A 176 22.02 6.35 27.47
N ASP A 177 21.73 5.21 26.85
CA ASP A 177 22.74 4.32 26.24
C ASP A 177 22.43 3.95 24.78
N GLY A 178 21.33 4.45 24.25
CA GLY A 178 20.90 4.19 22.88
C GLY A 178 20.56 2.73 22.60
N ARG A 179 20.30 1.89 23.62
CA ARG A 179 19.89 0.50 23.41
C ARG A 179 18.45 0.42 22.90
N LEU A 180 18.18 -0.60 22.12
CA LEU A 180 16.83 -0.90 21.66
C LEU A 180 16.05 -1.63 22.77
N VAL A 181 14.82 -1.17 23.01
CA VAL A 181 13.89 -1.78 23.97
C VAL A 181 12.54 -2.01 23.28
N ILE A 182 11.97 -3.19 23.47
CA ILE A 182 10.66 -3.55 22.91
C ILE A 182 9.54 -3.09 23.85
N ALA A 183 8.56 -2.43 23.29
CA ALA A 183 7.35 -1.95 23.98
C ALA A 183 6.10 -2.57 23.37
N ASP A 184 4.96 -2.36 24.05
CA ASP A 184 3.64 -2.70 23.54
C ASP A 184 3.44 -4.19 23.23
N PHE A 185 3.57 -5.04 24.26
CA PHE A 185 3.05 -6.40 24.17
C PHE A 185 1.65 -6.39 23.57
N GLY A 186 1.33 -7.32 22.69
CA GLY A 186 0.03 -7.39 21.99
C GLY A 186 -1.21 -7.53 22.89
N ILE A 187 -1.14 -6.96 24.11
CA ILE A 187 -2.20 -6.94 25.14
C ILE A 187 -3.52 -6.43 24.56
N ALA A 188 -3.46 -5.42 23.71
CA ALA A 188 -4.63 -4.86 23.08
C ALA A 188 -5.20 -5.79 21.97
N ARG A 189 -4.37 -6.62 21.31
CA ARG A 189 -4.84 -7.64 20.35
C ARG A 189 -5.50 -8.82 21.06
N ALA A 190 -5.07 -9.16 22.26
CA ALA A 190 -5.73 -10.16 23.07
C ALA A 190 -7.17 -9.77 23.47
N MET A 191 -7.51 -8.48 23.41
CA MET A 191 -8.85 -7.97 23.67
C MET A 191 -9.83 -8.17 22.50
N GLN A 192 -9.31 -8.31 21.28
CA GLN A 192 -10.15 -8.58 20.10
C GLN A 192 -10.42 -10.08 20.01
N LYS A 193 -11.68 -10.46 19.72
CA LYS A 193 -11.99 -11.85 19.36
C LYS A 193 -11.05 -12.28 18.24
N GLU A 194 -10.62 -13.54 18.25
CA GLU A 194 -10.04 -14.24 17.10
C GLU A 194 -11.09 -14.30 15.96
N ARG A 195 -11.45 -13.14 15.41
CA ARG A 195 -12.20 -13.09 14.18
C ARG A 195 -11.20 -13.24 13.04
N PRO A 196 -11.42 -14.16 12.12
CA PRO A 196 -10.70 -14.13 10.84
C PRO A 196 -10.83 -12.73 10.26
N LEU A 197 -9.73 -12.14 9.80
CA LEU A 197 -9.61 -10.76 9.28
C LEU A 197 -10.49 -10.44 8.04
N THR A 198 -11.53 -11.24 7.77
CA THR A 198 -12.39 -11.16 6.58
C THR A 198 -13.67 -10.34 6.75
N GLN A 199 -13.96 -9.79 7.94
CA GLN A 199 -15.14 -8.93 8.11
C GLN A 199 -14.81 -7.64 8.89
N GLY A 200 -14.35 -6.62 8.18
CA GLY A 200 -14.68 -5.21 8.48
C GLY A 200 -14.00 -4.52 9.67
N GLY A 201 -12.82 -4.95 10.12
CA GLY A 201 -12.13 -4.29 11.23
C GLY A 201 -10.61 -4.27 11.05
N TRP A 202 -10.10 -3.31 10.31
CA TRP A 202 -8.66 -3.14 10.00
C TRP A 202 -7.92 -2.50 11.18
N ALA A 203 -6.95 -3.20 11.75
CA ALA A 203 -5.94 -2.59 12.60
C ALA A 203 -4.90 -1.90 11.70
N LEU A 204 -4.80 -0.57 11.81
CA LEU A 204 -3.90 0.28 11.00
C LEU A 204 -2.42 -0.11 11.17
N GLY A 205 -1.70 -0.24 10.08
CA GLY A 205 -0.22 -0.15 9.99
C GLY A 205 0.60 -1.39 10.38
N THR A 206 0.01 -2.46 10.87
CA THR A 206 0.75 -3.63 11.36
C THR A 206 0.93 -4.75 10.31
N GLU A 207 0.21 -4.71 9.20
CA GLU A 207 0.12 -5.83 8.23
C GLU A 207 1.45 -6.18 7.56
N HIS A 208 2.31 -5.20 7.31
CA HIS A 208 3.58 -5.40 6.61
C HIS A 208 4.61 -6.23 7.39
N TYR A 209 4.47 -6.30 8.72
CA TYR A 209 5.33 -7.07 9.61
C TYR A 209 4.66 -8.34 10.13
N THR A 210 3.37 -8.52 9.86
CA THR A 210 2.56 -9.61 10.41
C THR A 210 2.80 -10.90 9.64
N ALA A 211 3.12 -11.96 10.34
CA ALA A 211 3.31 -13.28 9.75
C ALA A 211 2.00 -13.84 9.14
N PRO A 212 2.07 -14.62 8.05
CA PRO A 212 0.89 -15.14 7.37
C PRO A 212 -0.06 -15.94 8.28
N GLU A 213 0.48 -16.82 9.13
CA GLU A 213 -0.29 -17.62 10.09
C GLU A 213 -0.96 -16.76 11.17
N GLN A 214 -0.32 -15.67 11.58
CA GLN A 214 -0.89 -14.73 12.56
C GLN A 214 -2.11 -14.00 11.98
N SER A 215 -2.12 -13.71 10.69
CA SER A 215 -3.29 -13.14 9.99
C SER A 215 -4.48 -14.10 9.98
N GLN A 216 -4.22 -15.40 10.14
CA GLN A 216 -5.23 -16.46 10.24
C GLN A 216 -5.67 -16.76 11.69
N GLY A 217 -5.14 -16.01 12.68
CA GLY A 217 -5.43 -16.23 14.11
C GLY A 217 -4.48 -17.18 14.84
N ASN A 218 -3.52 -17.79 14.14
CA ASN A 218 -2.62 -18.84 14.66
C ASN A 218 -1.24 -18.31 15.01
N ALA A 219 -1.16 -17.24 15.82
CA ALA A 219 0.12 -16.67 16.22
C ALA A 219 0.92 -17.63 17.13
N GLU A 220 2.18 -17.88 16.77
CA GLU A 220 3.12 -18.72 17.50
C GLU A 220 4.51 -18.04 17.62
N PRO A 221 5.47 -18.53 18.44
CA PRO A 221 6.79 -17.91 18.56
C PRO A 221 7.49 -17.65 17.23
N ALA A 222 7.33 -18.51 16.25
CA ALA A 222 7.86 -18.33 14.89
C ALA A 222 7.26 -17.11 14.16
N SER A 223 6.08 -16.61 14.57
CA SER A 223 5.49 -15.39 14.01
C SER A 223 6.29 -14.13 14.39
N ASP A 224 6.82 -14.08 15.60
CA ASP A 224 7.70 -12.99 16.03
C ASP A 224 9.04 -13.02 15.29
N ILE A 225 9.56 -14.21 14.95
CA ILE A 225 10.78 -14.37 14.14
C ILE A 225 10.57 -13.84 12.71
N TYR A 226 9.41 -14.11 12.12
CA TYR A 226 9.04 -13.52 10.82
C TYR A 226 9.05 -11.99 10.88
N SER A 227 8.37 -11.42 11.87
CA SER A 227 8.31 -9.96 12.07
C SER A 227 9.70 -9.36 12.30
N MET A 228 10.57 -10.04 13.05
CA MET A 228 11.97 -9.65 13.22
C MET A 228 12.75 -9.74 11.92
N GLY A 229 12.51 -10.74 11.06
CA GLY A 229 13.08 -10.86 9.72
C GLY A 229 12.73 -9.68 8.81
N VAL A 230 11.45 -9.26 8.84
CA VAL A 230 10.98 -8.08 8.10
C VAL A 230 11.64 -6.78 8.61
N VAL A 231 11.77 -6.63 9.93
CA VAL A 231 12.47 -5.49 10.54
C VAL A 231 13.95 -5.50 10.15
N ALA A 232 14.60 -6.66 10.14
CA ALA A 232 16.00 -6.81 9.74
C ALA A 232 16.20 -6.43 8.26
N TYR A 233 15.32 -6.91 7.39
CA TYR A 233 15.31 -6.54 5.97
C TYR A 233 15.24 -5.02 5.81
N GLN A 234 14.29 -4.37 6.49
CA GLN A 234 14.11 -2.93 6.42
C GLN A 234 15.32 -2.15 6.97
N MET A 235 15.91 -2.58 8.07
CA MET A 235 17.13 -1.93 8.62
C MET A 235 18.31 -2.02 7.66
N LEU A 236 18.48 -3.15 6.98
CA LEU A 236 19.62 -3.42 6.09
C LEU A 236 19.46 -2.85 4.69
N THR A 237 18.23 -2.65 4.21
CA THR A 237 17.95 -2.17 2.84
C THR A 237 17.36 -0.76 2.79
N GLY A 238 16.79 -0.26 3.89
CA GLY A 238 16.00 0.96 3.95
C GLY A 238 14.57 0.79 3.43
N LEU A 239 14.18 -0.43 2.99
CA LEU A 239 12.89 -0.73 2.35
C LEU A 239 12.15 -1.84 3.07
N LEU A 240 10.84 -1.75 3.14
CA LEU A 240 9.99 -2.89 3.49
C LEU A 240 10.00 -3.94 2.38
N PRO A 241 9.79 -5.24 2.67
CA PRO A 241 9.75 -6.30 1.65
C PRO A 241 8.86 -5.96 0.45
N PHE A 242 7.64 -5.48 0.69
CA PHE A 242 6.74 -5.11 -0.40
C PHE A 242 7.27 -3.91 -1.22
N GLN A 243 7.87 -2.91 -0.56
CA GLN A 243 8.51 -1.77 -1.24
C GLN A 243 9.69 -2.22 -2.09
N ALA A 244 10.48 -3.17 -1.59
CA ALA A 244 11.60 -3.73 -2.31
C ALA A 244 11.17 -4.54 -3.54
N ILE A 245 10.13 -5.39 -3.42
CA ILE A 245 9.53 -6.12 -4.55
C ILE A 245 9.09 -5.14 -5.63
N VAL A 246 8.38 -4.12 -5.21
CA VAL A 246 7.87 -3.07 -6.08
C VAL A 246 9.02 -2.33 -6.78
N ARG A 247 9.98 -1.81 -6.02
CA ARG A 247 11.11 -1.02 -6.54
C ARG A 247 12.00 -1.81 -7.51
N SER A 248 12.25 -3.09 -7.21
CA SER A 248 13.10 -3.95 -8.03
C SER A 248 12.35 -4.58 -9.20
N HIS A 249 11.03 -4.35 -9.31
CA HIS A 249 10.15 -5.02 -10.28
C HIS A 249 10.26 -6.55 -10.24
N ALA A 250 10.58 -7.08 -9.06
CA ALA A 250 10.81 -8.51 -8.87
C ALA A 250 9.49 -9.26 -8.64
N ALA A 251 9.40 -10.48 -9.15
CA ALA A 251 8.28 -11.38 -8.86
C ALA A 251 8.34 -11.96 -7.43
N THR A 252 9.48 -11.82 -6.76
CA THR A 252 9.78 -12.32 -5.42
C THR A 252 10.53 -11.26 -4.64
N LEU A 253 10.63 -11.41 -3.32
CA LEU A 253 11.40 -10.50 -2.48
C LEU A 253 12.85 -10.40 -2.97
N PRO A 254 13.34 -9.20 -3.35
CA PRO A 254 14.72 -9.00 -3.78
C PRO A 254 15.71 -9.33 -2.67
N PRO A 255 16.87 -9.92 -3.02
CA PRO A 255 17.94 -10.16 -2.06
C PRO A 255 18.41 -8.86 -1.41
N PRO A 256 18.59 -8.81 -0.07
CA PRO A 256 19.20 -7.65 0.59
C PRO A 256 20.51 -7.17 -0.03
N SER A 257 21.35 -8.10 -0.50
CA SER A 257 22.66 -7.78 -1.13
C SER A 257 22.53 -7.06 -2.48
N GLU A 258 21.44 -7.24 -3.21
CA GLU A 258 21.17 -6.50 -4.45
C GLU A 258 20.80 -5.03 -4.16
N LEU A 259 20.10 -4.78 -3.06
CA LEU A 259 19.65 -3.43 -2.68
C LEU A 259 20.71 -2.67 -1.88
N ASN A 260 21.53 -3.38 -1.13
CA ASN A 260 22.65 -2.83 -0.37
C ASN A 260 23.93 -3.60 -0.68
N PRO A 261 24.74 -3.12 -1.65
CA PRO A 261 25.98 -3.79 -2.09
C PRO A 261 27.06 -3.94 -1.01
N SER A 262 26.90 -3.32 0.16
CA SER A 262 27.79 -3.52 1.30
C SER A 262 27.55 -4.84 2.04
N LEU A 263 26.49 -5.58 1.69
CA LEU A 263 26.15 -6.86 2.28
C LEU A 263 26.67 -8.02 1.45
N ALA A 264 27.14 -9.07 2.12
CA ALA A 264 27.47 -10.34 1.48
C ALA A 264 26.18 -11.08 1.07
N THR A 265 26.21 -11.85 -0.04
CA THR A 265 25.07 -12.66 -0.49
C THR A 265 24.61 -13.71 0.53
N ALA A 266 25.47 -14.07 1.48
CA ALA A 266 25.10 -14.95 2.58
C ALA A 266 23.97 -14.36 3.48
N VAL A 267 23.82 -13.04 3.51
CA VAL A 267 22.75 -12.35 4.26
C VAL A 267 21.38 -12.68 3.67
N ASP A 268 21.28 -12.84 2.36
CA ASP A 268 20.04 -13.08 1.63
C ASP A 268 19.34 -14.36 2.11
N ALA A 269 20.10 -15.46 2.13
CA ALA A 269 19.57 -16.75 2.59
C ALA A 269 19.08 -16.72 4.04
N VAL A 270 19.77 -15.94 4.90
CA VAL A 270 19.42 -15.80 6.31
C VAL A 270 18.10 -15.05 6.48
N ILE A 271 17.94 -13.93 5.76
CA ILE A 271 16.70 -13.13 5.80
C ILE A 271 15.53 -13.91 5.18
N PHE A 272 15.73 -14.55 4.03
CA PHE A 272 14.68 -15.35 3.38
C PHE A 272 14.19 -16.48 4.27
N ARG A 273 15.12 -17.17 4.98
CA ARG A 273 14.72 -18.19 5.94
C ARG A 273 13.91 -17.62 7.10
N ALA A 274 14.22 -16.45 7.62
CA ALA A 274 13.44 -15.82 8.70
C ALA A 274 12.04 -15.43 8.23
N THR A 275 11.89 -15.04 6.96
CA THR A 275 10.63 -14.59 6.35
C THR A 275 9.91 -15.68 5.54
N GLU A 276 10.26 -16.96 5.72
CA GLU A 276 9.54 -18.09 5.11
C GLU A 276 8.06 -18.09 5.47
N THR A 277 7.23 -18.46 4.49
CA THR A 277 5.77 -18.53 4.70
C THR A 277 5.40 -19.60 5.72
N GLU A 278 6.10 -20.74 5.68
CA GLU A 278 5.87 -21.87 6.58
C GLU A 278 6.67 -21.70 7.89
N PRO A 279 6.01 -21.60 9.06
CA PRO A 279 6.69 -21.31 10.33
C PRO A 279 7.81 -22.32 10.71
N THR A 280 7.60 -23.60 10.38
CA THR A 280 8.54 -24.69 10.70
C THR A 280 9.87 -24.61 9.94
N LYS A 281 9.91 -23.85 8.83
CA LYS A 281 11.13 -23.63 8.05
C LYS A 281 11.98 -22.48 8.58
N ARG A 282 11.42 -21.64 9.43
CA ARG A 282 12.11 -20.49 10.06
C ARG A 282 13.16 -20.95 11.08
N TYR A 283 13.76 -20.00 11.75
CA TYR A 283 14.69 -20.28 12.85
C TYR A 283 13.95 -20.73 14.10
N PRO A 284 14.56 -21.61 14.93
CA PRO A 284 13.93 -22.13 16.15
C PRO A 284 13.85 -21.10 17.27
N SER A 285 14.65 -20.03 17.23
CA SER A 285 14.64 -18.92 18.20
C SER A 285 15.11 -17.62 17.52
N ALA A 286 14.83 -16.49 18.15
CA ALA A 286 15.29 -15.19 17.68
C ALA A 286 16.81 -15.07 17.76
N ARG A 287 17.45 -15.67 18.79
CA ARG A 287 18.90 -15.75 18.92
C ARG A 287 19.53 -16.55 17.78
N ALA A 288 18.95 -17.69 17.41
CA ALA A 288 19.45 -18.50 16.29
C ALA A 288 19.43 -17.73 14.98
N PHE A 289 18.39 -16.90 14.75
CA PHE A 289 18.35 -15.99 13.60
C PHE A 289 19.43 -14.91 13.69
N ALA A 290 19.56 -14.24 14.84
CA ALA A 290 20.55 -13.18 15.03
C ALA A 290 21.99 -13.71 14.88
N ASP A 291 22.30 -14.89 15.38
CA ASP A 291 23.62 -15.51 15.27
C ASP A 291 23.96 -15.88 13.81
N ALA A 292 22.99 -16.44 13.07
CA ALA A 292 23.14 -16.71 11.65
C ALA A 292 23.38 -15.41 10.85
N LEU A 293 22.63 -14.34 11.17
CA LEU A 293 22.80 -13.04 10.52
C LEU A 293 24.16 -12.42 10.87
N ASN A 294 24.58 -12.50 12.13
CA ASN A 294 25.89 -12.03 12.57
C ASN A 294 27.05 -12.74 11.86
N ALA A 295 26.91 -14.03 11.60
CA ALA A 295 27.89 -14.81 10.83
C ALA A 295 27.92 -14.35 9.35
N ALA A 296 26.76 -14.17 8.74
CA ALA A 296 26.63 -13.71 7.36
C ALA A 296 27.17 -12.27 7.17
N LEU A 297 26.92 -11.35 8.12
CA LEU A 297 27.38 -9.96 8.05
C LEU A 297 28.92 -9.82 8.22
N LYS A 298 29.62 -10.84 8.70
CA LYS A 298 31.08 -10.87 8.79
C LYS A 298 31.76 -11.33 7.50
N MET A 299 31.00 -11.88 6.55
CA MET A 299 31.54 -12.32 5.26
C MET A 299 31.78 -11.11 4.38
N GLU A 300 32.86 -11.14 3.60
CA GLU A 300 33.11 -10.07 2.65
C GLU A 300 32.04 -10.06 1.55
N PRO A 301 31.60 -8.87 1.10
CA PRO A 301 30.73 -8.76 -0.07
C PRO A 301 31.41 -9.46 -1.24
N THR A 302 30.77 -10.48 -1.77
CA THR A 302 31.25 -11.10 -3.01
C THR A 302 31.18 -10.05 -4.09
N SER A 303 32.33 -9.71 -4.71
CA SER A 303 32.37 -8.78 -5.84
C SER A 303 31.66 -9.43 -7.04
N VAL A 304 30.36 -9.41 -7.01
CA VAL A 304 29.56 -9.58 -8.21
C VAL A 304 29.69 -8.24 -8.93
N THR A 305 30.46 -8.25 -10.03
CA THR A 305 30.47 -7.12 -10.95
C THR A 305 29.02 -6.77 -11.22
N PRO A 306 28.56 -5.55 -10.92
CA PRO A 306 27.17 -5.21 -11.15
C PRO A 306 26.91 -5.44 -12.63
N THR A 307 26.11 -6.44 -12.95
CA THR A 307 25.56 -6.57 -14.29
C THR A 307 24.83 -5.25 -14.50
N LYS A 308 25.38 -4.41 -15.34
CA LYS A 308 24.84 -3.11 -15.71
C LYS A 308 23.34 -3.31 -15.92
N LEU A 309 22.53 -2.86 -14.98
CA LEU A 309 21.10 -2.69 -15.21
C LEU A 309 20.97 -1.91 -16.52
N PRO A 310 20.08 -2.31 -17.43
CA PRO A 310 19.88 -1.58 -18.67
C PRO A 310 19.61 -0.13 -18.31
N ALA A 311 20.35 0.76 -18.96
CA ALA A 311 20.34 2.19 -18.71
C ALA A 311 18.88 2.72 -18.77
N VAL A 312 18.51 3.40 -17.67
CA VAL A 312 17.48 4.44 -17.65
C VAL A 312 16.16 4.07 -18.36
N SER A 313 15.33 3.27 -17.73
CA SER A 313 13.90 3.48 -17.87
C SER A 313 13.57 4.82 -17.20
N ASN A 314 12.78 5.67 -17.87
CA ASN A 314 12.23 6.87 -17.24
C ASN A 314 11.64 6.46 -15.88
N ALA A 315 12.08 7.07 -14.80
CA ALA A 315 11.69 6.69 -13.43
C ALA A 315 10.17 6.63 -13.20
N ASN A 316 9.42 7.25 -14.10
CA ASN A 316 7.98 7.43 -14.06
C ASN A 316 7.18 6.45 -14.94
N VAL A 317 7.82 5.42 -15.53
CA VAL A 317 7.11 4.48 -16.40
C VAL A 317 7.49 3.04 -16.07
N ILE A 318 6.49 2.22 -15.73
CA ILE A 318 6.64 0.79 -15.49
C ILE A 318 6.17 0.04 -16.74
N VAL A 319 7.09 -0.64 -17.44
CA VAL A 319 6.76 -1.50 -18.58
C VAL A 319 7.09 -2.95 -18.24
N ARG A 320 6.11 -3.84 -18.38
CA ARG A 320 6.27 -5.29 -18.12
C ARG A 320 5.65 -6.12 -19.24
N THR A 321 6.35 -7.16 -19.65
CA THR A 321 5.80 -8.22 -20.50
C THR A 321 5.77 -9.51 -19.69
N ILE A 322 4.57 -10.06 -19.45
CA ILE A 322 4.36 -11.27 -18.65
C ILE A 322 3.98 -12.41 -19.58
N ILE A 323 5.02 -13.11 -20.07
CA ILE A 323 4.84 -14.30 -20.87
C ILE A 323 5.37 -15.48 -20.04
N PRO A 324 4.49 -16.45 -19.68
CA PRO A 324 4.94 -17.67 -19.01
C PRO A 324 5.99 -18.40 -19.86
N GLU A 325 6.99 -18.99 -19.23
CA GLU A 325 7.93 -19.86 -19.94
C GLU A 325 7.18 -21.11 -20.45
N ASN A 326 7.30 -21.41 -21.74
CA ASN A 326 6.64 -22.54 -22.43
C ASN A 326 5.17 -22.74 -21.99
N PRO A 327 4.28 -21.74 -22.26
CA PRO A 327 2.91 -21.74 -21.77
C PRO A 327 2.07 -22.80 -22.48
N CYS A 328 1.29 -23.55 -21.73
CA CYS A 328 0.35 -24.52 -22.28
C CYS A 328 -0.75 -23.81 -23.08
N SER A 329 -0.90 -24.17 -24.36
CA SER A 329 -1.96 -23.62 -25.23
C SER A 329 -3.38 -23.94 -24.76
N ALA A 330 -3.55 -25.02 -23.97
CA ALA A 330 -4.86 -25.43 -23.47
C ALA A 330 -5.25 -24.77 -22.14
N CYS A 331 -4.30 -24.58 -21.18
CA CYS A 331 -4.63 -24.13 -19.84
C CYS A 331 -3.75 -22.97 -19.31
N GLY A 332 -2.78 -22.49 -20.10
CA GLY A 332 -1.90 -21.38 -19.73
C GLY A 332 -0.84 -21.69 -18.69
N GLN A 333 -0.79 -22.90 -18.16
CA GLN A 333 0.22 -23.27 -17.16
C GLN A 333 1.61 -23.11 -17.73
N GLU A 334 2.45 -22.39 -17.01
CA GLU A 334 3.90 -22.31 -17.26
C GLU A 334 4.56 -23.69 -17.08
N ASN A 335 5.44 -24.06 -18.00
CA ASN A 335 6.18 -25.29 -17.98
C ASN A 335 7.64 -25.01 -18.28
N ARG A 336 8.54 -25.93 -17.90
CA ARG A 336 9.96 -25.79 -18.27
C ARG A 336 10.11 -25.82 -19.79
N SER A 337 11.07 -25.09 -20.33
CA SER A 337 11.37 -25.05 -21.77
C SER A 337 11.54 -26.44 -22.39
N THR A 338 12.04 -27.39 -21.61
CA THR A 338 12.24 -28.80 -22.03
C THR A 338 11.03 -29.71 -21.90
N SER A 339 9.91 -29.22 -21.33
CA SER A 339 8.72 -30.04 -21.09
C SER A 339 7.97 -30.31 -22.38
N ARG A 340 7.65 -31.58 -22.65
CA ARG A 340 6.85 -32.00 -23.81
C ARG A 340 5.35 -32.08 -23.51
N PHE A 341 4.98 -32.09 -22.23
CA PHE A 341 3.61 -32.14 -21.76
C PHE A 341 3.38 -31.16 -20.62
N CYS A 342 2.20 -30.56 -20.58
CA CYS A 342 1.81 -29.65 -19.52
C CYS A 342 1.71 -30.38 -18.18
N ARG A 343 2.42 -29.89 -17.17
CA ARG A 343 2.41 -30.45 -15.80
C ARG A 343 1.05 -30.38 -15.10
N ARG A 344 0.10 -29.53 -15.61
CA ARG A 344 -1.23 -29.33 -15.01
C ARG A 344 -2.32 -30.15 -15.70
N CYS A 345 -2.42 -30.11 -17.03
CA CYS A 345 -3.51 -30.70 -17.78
C CYS A 345 -3.11 -31.84 -18.71
N GLY A 346 -1.82 -32.19 -18.77
CA GLY A 346 -1.31 -33.25 -19.64
C GLY A 346 -1.30 -32.93 -21.14
N HIS A 347 -1.71 -31.71 -21.55
CA HIS A 347 -1.70 -31.29 -22.94
C HIS A 347 -0.28 -31.31 -23.50
N ARG A 348 -0.10 -31.79 -24.73
CA ARG A 348 1.19 -31.82 -25.42
C ARG A 348 1.62 -30.40 -25.79
N LEU A 349 2.83 -30.02 -25.42
CA LEU A 349 3.42 -28.71 -25.71
C LEU A 349 4.18 -28.81 -27.05
N ASP A 350 3.54 -28.34 -28.11
CA ASP A 350 4.15 -28.36 -29.45
C ASP A 350 5.00 -27.10 -29.67
N ASP A 351 6.14 -27.24 -30.32
CA ASP A 351 7.15 -26.18 -30.57
C ASP A 351 6.65 -25.02 -31.49
N THR A 352 5.40 -25.01 -31.92
CA THR A 352 4.92 -24.18 -33.03
C THR A 352 3.78 -23.20 -32.71
N SER A 353 3.40 -22.99 -31.45
CA SER A 353 2.34 -22.02 -31.15
C SER A 353 2.93 -20.64 -30.80
N PRO A 354 2.90 -19.67 -31.71
CA PRO A 354 3.10 -18.27 -31.33
C PRO A 354 1.86 -17.81 -30.53
N LEU A 355 1.81 -18.12 -29.22
CA LEU A 355 0.82 -17.55 -28.32
C LEU A 355 1.06 -16.07 -28.04
N VAL A 356 2.08 -15.50 -28.64
CA VAL A 356 2.53 -14.13 -28.45
C VAL A 356 2.35 -13.37 -29.76
N ALA A 357 1.10 -13.05 -30.09
CA ALA A 357 0.86 -11.86 -30.88
C ALA A 357 0.76 -10.69 -29.89
N ASP A 358 1.47 -9.60 -30.13
CA ASP A 358 1.30 -8.37 -29.38
C ASP A 358 -0.19 -8.01 -29.36
N VAL A 359 -0.79 -7.96 -28.18
CA VAL A 359 -2.23 -7.66 -28.02
C VAL A 359 -2.52 -6.26 -28.47
N CYS A 360 -1.53 -5.39 -28.30
CA CYS A 360 -1.64 -3.97 -28.57
C CYS A 360 -0.30 -3.41 -29.01
N GLN A 361 -0.31 -2.50 -29.96
CA GLN A 361 0.82 -1.59 -30.16
C GLN A 361 0.65 -0.43 -29.20
N VAL A 362 1.72 -0.08 -28.47
CA VAL A 362 1.66 0.91 -27.39
C VAL A 362 2.72 1.98 -27.59
N GLY A 363 2.30 3.23 -27.49
CA GLY A 363 3.19 4.37 -27.35
C GLY A 363 2.94 5.05 -26.01
N TYR A 364 3.99 5.54 -25.36
CA TYR A 364 3.89 6.20 -24.08
C TYR A 364 4.95 7.28 -23.91
N VAL A 365 4.59 8.35 -23.21
CA VAL A 365 5.48 9.47 -22.87
C VAL A 365 5.04 10.00 -21.51
N SER A 366 6.01 10.29 -20.62
CA SER A 366 5.81 11.04 -19.40
C SER A 366 6.84 12.16 -19.36
N ASP A 367 6.38 13.40 -19.19
CA ASP A 367 7.17 14.62 -19.29
C ASP A 367 6.87 15.56 -18.12
N THR A 368 7.87 16.27 -17.58
CA THR A 368 7.70 17.19 -16.46
C THR A 368 6.90 18.45 -16.81
N GLY A 369 6.65 18.70 -18.11
CA GLY A 369 6.06 19.94 -18.59
C GLY A 369 7.04 21.10 -18.65
N ARG A 370 6.75 22.13 -19.46
CA ARG A 370 7.69 23.26 -19.66
C ARG A 370 7.79 24.20 -18.47
N ARG A 371 6.74 24.31 -17.67
CA ARG A 371 6.68 25.25 -16.54
C ARG A 371 7.47 24.76 -15.32
N TYR A 372 7.69 23.47 -15.20
CA TYR A 372 8.26 22.81 -14.01
C TYR A 372 9.49 21.94 -14.31
N VAL A 373 10.28 22.31 -15.31
CA VAL A 373 11.47 21.55 -15.80
C VAL A 373 12.48 21.20 -14.68
N ALA A 374 12.49 21.98 -13.57
CA ALA A 374 13.39 21.76 -12.43
C ALA A 374 12.70 20.98 -11.29
N GLU A 375 11.43 20.59 -11.44
CA GLU A 375 10.66 19.88 -10.42
C GLU A 375 10.56 18.40 -10.75
N GLU A 376 10.26 17.59 -9.75
CA GLU A 376 10.03 16.16 -9.90
C GLU A 376 8.73 15.89 -10.68
N ASN A 377 8.77 14.93 -11.59
CA ASN A 377 7.56 14.48 -12.31
C ASN A 377 6.72 13.60 -11.36
N GLU A 378 5.55 14.07 -11.00
CA GLU A 378 4.64 13.39 -10.06
C GLU A 378 3.68 12.40 -10.76
N ASP A 379 3.70 12.34 -12.10
CA ASP A 379 2.92 11.36 -12.87
C ASP A 379 3.60 9.99 -12.91
N MET A 380 2.80 8.91 -12.95
CA MET A 380 3.26 7.53 -13.12
C MET A 380 2.43 6.79 -14.17
N LEU A 381 3.10 5.98 -14.99
CA LEU A 381 2.50 5.16 -16.04
C LEU A 381 2.75 3.66 -15.80
N LEU A 382 1.77 2.83 -16.14
CA LEU A 382 1.89 1.37 -16.17
C LEU A 382 1.51 0.85 -17.55
N ILE A 383 2.37 0.02 -18.13
CA ILE A 383 2.13 -0.70 -19.38
C ILE A 383 2.47 -2.18 -19.14
N VAL A 384 1.47 -3.05 -19.16
CA VAL A 384 1.68 -4.49 -19.02
C VAL A 384 0.95 -5.22 -20.14
N GLN A 385 1.65 -6.13 -20.80
CA GLN A 385 1.07 -7.05 -21.77
C GLN A 385 1.40 -8.50 -21.38
N GLY A 386 0.47 -9.42 -21.60
CA GLY A 386 0.68 -10.80 -21.19
C GLY A 386 -0.43 -11.75 -21.61
N LEU A 387 -0.39 -12.98 -21.07
CA LEU A 387 -1.41 -14.01 -21.29
C LEU A 387 -2.28 -14.17 -20.04
N CYS A 388 -3.59 -13.98 -20.20
CA CYS A 388 -4.57 -14.21 -19.15
C CYS A 388 -5.01 -15.68 -19.14
N ALA A 389 -4.72 -16.38 -18.03
CA ALA A 389 -5.03 -17.80 -17.86
C ALA A 389 -6.28 -18.05 -16.99
N ASN A 390 -6.83 -17.03 -16.31
CA ASN A 390 -7.85 -17.23 -15.28
C ASN A 390 -9.29 -16.99 -15.73
N LEU A 391 -9.52 -16.22 -16.78
CA LEU A 391 -10.87 -15.83 -17.19
C LEU A 391 -11.56 -16.87 -18.07
N ALA A 392 -10.84 -17.60 -18.90
CA ALA A 392 -11.36 -18.75 -19.67
C ALA A 392 -10.22 -19.50 -20.38
N PRO A 393 -10.24 -20.84 -20.48
CA PRO A 393 -9.40 -21.58 -21.40
C PRO A 393 -9.91 -21.41 -22.86
N PRO A 394 -9.02 -21.40 -23.90
CA PRO A 394 -7.56 -21.30 -23.78
C PRO A 394 -7.13 -19.89 -23.32
N PRO A 395 -5.89 -19.74 -22.79
CA PRO A 395 -5.34 -18.46 -22.39
C PRO A 395 -5.44 -17.44 -23.53
N ARG A 396 -5.78 -16.21 -23.17
CA ARG A 396 -5.94 -15.12 -24.14
C ARG A 396 -5.01 -13.96 -23.79
N PRO A 397 -4.49 -13.29 -24.81
CA PRO A 397 -3.69 -12.10 -24.59
C PRO A 397 -4.48 -10.98 -23.88
N PHE A 398 -3.80 -10.18 -23.03
CA PHE A 398 -4.35 -8.99 -22.39
C PHE A 398 -3.35 -7.83 -22.41
N GLY A 399 -3.85 -6.60 -22.39
CA GLY A 399 -3.09 -5.39 -22.12
C GLY A 399 -3.69 -4.65 -20.93
N LEU A 400 -2.86 -4.35 -19.92
CA LEU A 400 -3.21 -3.56 -18.73
C LEU A 400 -2.42 -2.25 -18.77
N PHE A 401 -3.12 -1.14 -18.73
CA PHE A 401 -2.56 0.21 -18.84
C PHE A 401 -3.10 1.06 -17.69
N ALA A 402 -2.25 1.93 -17.11
CA ALA A 402 -2.73 2.87 -16.12
C ALA A 402 -1.94 4.18 -16.17
N VAL A 403 -2.62 5.26 -15.79
CA VAL A 403 -2.03 6.57 -15.54
C VAL A 403 -2.45 7.05 -14.17
N ALA A 404 -1.50 7.63 -13.42
CA ALA A 404 -1.73 8.23 -12.13
C ALA A 404 -1.02 9.58 -12.09
N ASP A 405 -1.73 10.61 -11.64
CA ASP A 405 -1.23 11.95 -11.41
C ASP A 405 -1.13 12.20 -9.91
N GLY A 406 0.07 12.50 -9.43
CA GLY A 406 0.37 12.80 -8.04
C GLY A 406 0.00 14.24 -7.70
N LEU A 407 -0.90 14.42 -6.74
CA LEU A 407 -1.43 15.74 -6.41
C LEU A 407 -0.48 16.54 -5.53
N ARG A 408 -0.23 17.79 -5.92
CA ARG A 408 0.55 18.75 -5.13
C ARG A 408 -0.26 19.27 -3.95
N GLY A 409 0.43 19.45 -2.82
CA GLY A 409 -0.16 20.02 -1.62
C GLY A 409 -0.48 21.52 -1.75
N PRO A 410 -1.17 22.11 -0.74
CA PRO A 410 -1.42 23.53 -0.68
C PRO A 410 -0.10 24.32 -0.78
N GLN A 411 -0.06 25.38 -1.59
CA GLN A 411 1.10 26.25 -1.86
C GLN A 411 2.16 25.67 -2.84
N GLY A 412 1.83 24.65 -3.65
CA GLY A 412 2.73 24.13 -4.68
C GLY A 412 3.97 23.38 -4.16
N LYS A 413 4.03 23.08 -2.86
CA LYS A 413 5.06 22.20 -2.31
C LYS A 413 4.68 20.76 -2.58
N SER A 414 5.62 19.92 -3.02
CA SER A 414 5.42 18.48 -3.15
C SER A 414 4.94 17.93 -1.80
N ALA A 415 3.70 17.46 -1.77
CA ALA A 415 3.13 16.78 -0.59
C ALA A 415 3.34 15.26 -0.67
N GLY A 416 4.32 14.79 -1.46
CA GLY A 416 4.54 13.39 -1.77
C GLY A 416 3.65 12.89 -2.93
N GLY A 417 3.33 13.77 -3.89
CA GLY A 417 2.53 13.41 -5.07
C GLY A 417 3.16 12.30 -5.88
N HIS A 418 4.46 12.39 -6.16
CA HIS A 418 5.22 11.33 -6.84
C HIS A 418 5.11 9.98 -6.10
N GLU A 419 5.26 9.97 -4.78
CA GLU A 419 5.10 8.77 -3.97
C GLU A 419 3.66 8.22 -4.01
N ALA A 420 2.66 9.11 -4.02
CA ALA A 420 1.25 8.72 -4.10
C ALA A 420 0.91 8.04 -5.44
N SER A 421 1.33 8.65 -6.57
CA SER A 421 1.10 8.09 -7.92
C SER A 421 1.86 6.78 -8.11
N ARG A 422 3.09 6.69 -7.58
CA ARG A 422 3.87 5.47 -7.57
C ARG A 422 3.16 4.36 -6.80
N LEU A 423 2.75 4.60 -5.55
CA LEU A 423 2.03 3.64 -4.71
C LEU A 423 0.70 3.20 -5.36
N ALA A 424 0.00 4.12 -6.03
CA ALA A 424 -1.23 3.80 -6.74
C ALA A 424 -1.00 2.78 -7.86
N ILE A 425 -0.04 3.06 -8.74
CA ILE A 425 0.31 2.22 -9.90
C ILE A 425 0.83 0.85 -9.45
N GLU A 426 1.76 0.83 -8.50
CA GLU A 426 2.36 -0.40 -7.99
C GLU A 426 1.34 -1.30 -7.32
N THR A 427 0.48 -0.73 -6.46
CA THR A 427 -0.57 -1.52 -5.79
C THR A 427 -1.56 -2.12 -6.77
N VAL A 428 -1.96 -1.37 -7.81
CA VAL A 428 -2.85 -1.90 -8.86
C VAL A 428 -2.18 -3.04 -9.61
N ALA A 429 -0.90 -2.89 -9.97
CA ALA A 429 -0.15 -3.96 -10.62
C ALA A 429 -0.08 -5.21 -9.72
N ASP A 430 0.24 -5.06 -8.44
CA ASP A 430 0.36 -6.17 -7.48
C ASP A 430 -0.96 -6.91 -7.24
N VAL A 431 -2.08 -6.22 -7.31
CA VAL A 431 -3.41 -6.83 -7.17
C VAL A 431 -3.85 -7.51 -8.46
N LEU A 432 -3.68 -6.85 -9.62
CA LEU A 432 -4.26 -7.32 -10.87
C LEU A 432 -3.41 -8.39 -11.57
N LEU A 433 -2.07 -8.28 -11.54
CA LEU A 433 -1.22 -9.19 -12.30
C LEU A 433 -1.30 -10.65 -11.83
N PRO A 434 -1.30 -10.98 -10.54
CA PRO A 434 -1.53 -12.36 -10.09
C PRO A 434 -2.89 -12.90 -10.51
N LEU A 435 -3.92 -12.06 -10.52
CA LEU A 435 -5.28 -12.45 -10.92
C LEU A 435 -5.41 -12.67 -12.43
N LEU A 436 -4.66 -11.95 -13.25
CA LEU A 436 -4.67 -12.09 -14.71
C LEU A 436 -3.74 -13.19 -15.20
N ALA A 437 -2.49 -13.23 -14.71
CA ALA A 437 -1.41 -14.02 -15.30
C ALA A 437 -1.19 -15.40 -14.63
N THR A 438 -1.47 -15.55 -13.33
CA THR A 438 -1.22 -16.80 -12.59
C THR A 438 -2.43 -17.70 -12.60
N PRO A 439 -2.34 -18.97 -13.08
CA PRO A 439 -3.46 -19.91 -13.02
C PRO A 439 -3.86 -20.18 -11.56
N LEU A 440 -5.04 -19.77 -11.15
CA LEU A 440 -5.57 -20.05 -9.82
C LEU A 440 -5.90 -21.56 -9.66
N PRO A 441 -5.63 -22.16 -8.49
CA PRO A 441 -6.11 -23.53 -8.22
C PRO A 441 -7.63 -23.54 -8.32
N SER A 442 -8.18 -24.60 -8.93
CA SER A 442 -9.62 -24.77 -9.15
C SER A 442 -10.37 -24.87 -7.81
N ARG A 443 -10.69 -23.73 -7.22
CA ARG A 443 -11.68 -23.59 -6.15
C ARG A 443 -12.87 -22.83 -6.71
N SER A 444 -14.05 -23.42 -6.56
CA SER A 444 -15.32 -22.79 -6.85
C SER A 444 -15.42 -21.45 -6.13
N TYR A 445 -15.47 -20.35 -6.90
CA TYR A 445 -15.80 -19.04 -6.35
C TYR A 445 -17.26 -19.05 -5.89
N ALA A 446 -17.49 -19.21 -4.59
CA ALA A 446 -18.74 -18.80 -3.98
C ALA A 446 -18.79 -17.27 -4.02
N SER A 447 -19.82 -16.72 -4.62
CA SER A 447 -20.06 -15.28 -4.69
C SER A 447 -20.11 -14.68 -3.28
N PRO A 448 -19.25 -13.70 -2.93
CA PRO A 448 -19.41 -12.94 -1.70
C PRO A 448 -20.59 -11.99 -1.89
N GLY A 449 -21.53 -12.05 -0.95
CA GLY A 449 -22.70 -11.19 -0.95
C GLY A 449 -22.36 -9.70 -0.85
N ASN A 450 -23.18 -8.91 -1.51
CA ASN A 450 -23.38 -7.46 -1.46
C ASN A 450 -22.16 -6.60 -1.13
N SER A 451 -21.45 -6.18 -2.16
CA SER A 451 -20.43 -5.15 -2.10
C SER A 451 -21.04 -3.75 -2.26
N SER A 452 -20.54 -2.86 -1.43
CA SER A 452 -20.74 -1.41 -1.41
C SER A 452 -20.63 -0.75 -2.79
N ALA A 453 -21.51 0.23 -3.00
CA ALA A 453 -21.76 0.99 -4.20
C ALA A 453 -20.52 1.36 -5.04
N VAL A 454 -20.35 0.67 -6.17
CA VAL A 454 -19.64 1.16 -7.33
C VAL A 454 -20.60 2.13 -8.02
N SER A 455 -20.25 3.41 -8.15
CA SER A 455 -21.03 4.34 -8.95
C SER A 455 -20.83 3.96 -10.42
N ARG A 456 -21.90 3.56 -11.06
CA ARG A 456 -21.91 3.15 -12.47
C ARG A 456 -22.05 4.40 -13.32
N GLY A 457 -20.94 4.92 -13.85
CA GLY A 457 -20.94 5.95 -14.86
C GLY A 457 -21.53 5.39 -16.16
N GLY A 458 -22.71 5.82 -16.51
CA GLY A 458 -23.35 5.41 -17.76
C GLY A 458 -22.92 6.29 -18.92
N ILE A 459 -22.44 5.69 -20.00
CA ILE A 459 -22.56 6.26 -21.34
C ILE A 459 -24.07 6.35 -21.66
N PRO A 460 -24.55 7.33 -22.50
CA PRO A 460 -25.97 7.46 -22.80
C PRO A 460 -26.55 6.12 -23.29
N GLY A 461 -27.30 5.39 -22.46
CA GLY A 461 -27.83 4.07 -22.78
C GLY A 461 -28.31 3.25 -21.56
N GLY A 462 -28.06 3.68 -20.32
CA GLY A 462 -28.53 3.00 -19.11
C GLY A 462 -27.40 2.35 -18.28
N PRO A 463 -27.69 1.88 -17.05
CA PRO A 463 -26.70 1.28 -16.17
C PRO A 463 -26.21 -0.07 -16.75
N TYR A 464 -24.89 -0.22 -16.87
CA TYR A 464 -24.25 -1.47 -17.26
C TYR A 464 -24.59 -2.60 -16.25
N GLN A 465 -24.93 -3.78 -16.79
CA GLN A 465 -25.01 -5.02 -16.03
C GLN A 465 -24.06 -6.04 -16.67
N PRO A 466 -23.15 -6.69 -15.89
CA PRO A 466 -22.26 -7.71 -16.44
C PRO A 466 -23.09 -8.81 -17.09
N THR A 467 -22.76 -9.14 -18.34
CA THR A 467 -23.47 -10.16 -19.11
C THR A 467 -22.85 -11.54 -18.97
N SER A 468 -21.65 -11.64 -18.37
CA SER A 468 -20.95 -12.89 -18.15
C SER A 468 -20.24 -12.96 -16.79
N PRO A 469 -20.01 -14.16 -16.23
CA PRO A 469 -19.20 -14.32 -15.01
C PRO A 469 -17.79 -13.74 -15.13
N ALA A 470 -17.18 -13.78 -16.32
CA ALA A 470 -15.84 -13.25 -16.55
C ALA A 470 -15.83 -11.70 -16.46
N GLU A 471 -16.83 -11.03 -16.98
CA GLU A 471 -16.98 -9.57 -16.88
C GLU A 471 -17.18 -9.13 -15.43
N SER A 472 -18.01 -9.84 -14.69
CA SER A 472 -18.20 -9.59 -13.25
C SER A 472 -16.91 -9.76 -12.45
N ALA A 473 -16.08 -10.74 -12.82
CA ALA A 473 -14.78 -10.96 -12.17
C ALA A 473 -13.81 -9.82 -12.48
N ILE A 474 -13.74 -9.36 -13.73
CA ILE A 474 -12.89 -8.23 -14.14
C ILE A 474 -13.29 -6.96 -13.38
N GLU A 475 -14.58 -6.64 -13.34
CA GLU A 475 -15.09 -5.47 -12.59
C GLU A 475 -14.68 -5.52 -11.12
N GLN A 476 -14.86 -6.69 -10.50
CA GLN A 476 -14.49 -6.91 -9.11
C GLN A 476 -12.98 -6.74 -8.89
N TRP A 477 -12.14 -7.33 -9.74
CA TRP A 477 -10.69 -7.25 -9.62
C TRP A 477 -10.17 -5.83 -9.81
N MET A 478 -10.62 -5.13 -10.83
CA MET A 478 -10.23 -3.74 -11.09
C MET A 478 -10.68 -2.81 -9.95
N GLY A 479 -11.91 -2.97 -9.47
CA GLY A 479 -12.40 -2.22 -8.31
C GLY A 479 -11.60 -2.51 -7.03
N GLU A 480 -11.17 -3.76 -6.81
CA GLU A 480 -10.33 -4.11 -5.67
C GLU A 480 -8.94 -3.48 -5.77
N GLY A 481 -8.34 -3.46 -6.97
CA GLY A 481 -7.07 -2.78 -7.21
C GLY A 481 -7.10 -1.30 -6.79
N LEU A 482 -8.13 -0.56 -7.21
CA LEU A 482 -8.27 0.86 -6.84
C LEU A 482 -8.59 1.06 -5.36
N ARG A 483 -9.43 0.21 -4.76
CA ARG A 483 -9.69 0.25 -3.31
C ARG A 483 -8.41 0.02 -2.51
N ARG A 484 -7.62 -0.96 -2.92
CA ARG A 484 -6.35 -1.27 -2.26
C ARG A 484 -5.35 -0.13 -2.39
N ALA A 485 -5.23 0.47 -3.59
CA ALA A 485 -4.39 1.64 -3.82
C ALA A 485 -4.79 2.81 -2.91
N ASN A 486 -6.08 3.11 -2.80
CA ASN A 486 -6.59 4.12 -1.88
C ASN A 486 -6.21 3.82 -0.41
N GLN A 487 -6.37 2.57 0.01
CA GLN A 487 -6.04 2.16 1.37
C GLN A 487 -4.55 2.33 1.68
N VAL A 488 -3.67 1.92 0.75
CA VAL A 488 -2.21 2.05 0.92
C VAL A 488 -1.83 3.52 1.10
N ILE A 489 -2.28 4.41 0.22
CA ILE A 489 -1.97 5.84 0.31
C ILE A 489 -2.57 6.45 1.60
N TYR A 490 -3.81 6.12 1.93
CA TYR A 490 -4.47 6.59 3.14
C TYR A 490 -3.71 6.17 4.42
N HIS A 491 -3.23 4.94 4.46
CA HIS A 491 -2.45 4.45 5.60
C HIS A 491 -1.06 5.08 5.66
N CYS A 492 -0.38 5.24 4.53
CA CYS A 492 0.86 6.00 4.48
C CYS A 492 0.67 7.43 5.00
N ASN A 493 -0.41 8.11 4.62
CA ASN A 493 -0.74 9.44 5.14
C ASN A 493 -0.91 9.44 6.67
N ALA A 494 -1.56 8.42 7.21
CA ALA A 494 -1.76 8.30 8.65
C ALA A 494 -0.46 7.98 9.40
N ASP A 495 0.40 7.14 8.80
CA ASP A 495 1.64 6.65 9.42
C ASP A 495 2.77 7.68 9.39
N TYR A 496 2.84 8.48 8.32
CA TYR A 496 3.91 9.45 8.10
C TYR A 496 3.46 10.91 8.28
N GLU A 497 2.23 11.14 8.74
CA GLU A 497 1.63 12.48 8.89
C GLU A 497 1.69 13.31 7.60
N THR A 498 1.57 12.64 6.45
CA THR A 498 1.56 13.25 5.13
C THR A 498 0.13 13.47 4.62
N ASN A 499 0.01 14.21 3.52
CA ASN A 499 -1.25 14.42 2.81
C ASN A 499 -1.09 14.02 1.34
N MET A 500 -0.44 12.88 1.10
CA MET A 500 -0.25 12.31 -0.23
C MET A 500 -1.61 12.01 -0.86
N ALA A 501 -1.76 12.34 -2.13
CA ALA A 501 -2.96 12.06 -2.89
C ALA A 501 -2.61 11.84 -4.37
N SER A 502 -3.41 11.04 -5.07
CA SER A 502 -3.22 10.77 -6.48
C SER A 502 -4.56 10.53 -7.19
N THR A 503 -4.59 10.79 -8.49
CA THR A 503 -5.60 10.24 -9.39
C THR A 503 -5.20 8.82 -9.80
N LEU A 504 -6.10 8.07 -10.41
CA LEU A 504 -5.78 6.79 -11.02
C LEU A 504 -6.84 6.41 -12.06
N THR A 505 -6.39 6.20 -13.29
CA THR A 505 -7.22 5.64 -14.37
C THR A 505 -6.55 4.40 -14.91
N VAL A 506 -7.26 3.27 -14.87
CA VAL A 506 -6.79 1.94 -15.28
C VAL A 506 -7.64 1.43 -16.43
N ALA A 507 -7.00 0.93 -17.48
CA ALA A 507 -7.63 0.31 -18.63
C ALA A 507 -7.12 -1.11 -18.84
N LEU A 508 -8.02 -2.07 -19.03
CA LEU A 508 -7.72 -3.46 -19.39
C LEU A 508 -8.34 -3.76 -20.77
N VAL A 509 -7.50 -4.13 -21.72
CA VAL A 509 -7.94 -4.66 -23.02
C VAL A 509 -7.88 -6.19 -22.96
N TYR A 510 -9.02 -6.85 -23.15
CA TYR A 510 -9.14 -8.30 -23.14
C TYR A 510 -10.26 -8.77 -24.08
N LYS A 511 -9.97 -9.70 -24.98
CA LYS A 511 -10.95 -10.26 -25.95
C LYS A 511 -11.75 -9.21 -26.74
N ARG A 512 -11.11 -8.15 -27.23
CA ARG A 512 -11.78 -7.02 -27.90
C ARG A 512 -12.83 -6.30 -27.03
N HIS A 513 -12.61 -6.27 -25.74
CA HIS A 513 -13.34 -5.44 -24.80
C HIS A 513 -12.37 -4.53 -24.07
N LEU A 514 -12.77 -3.31 -23.82
CA LEU A 514 -12.08 -2.34 -23.02
C LEU A 514 -12.86 -2.16 -21.71
N TYR A 515 -12.17 -2.39 -20.61
CA TYR A 515 -12.65 -2.17 -19.25
C TYR A 515 -11.85 -1.03 -18.66
N VAL A 516 -12.52 0.00 -18.15
CA VAL A 516 -11.88 1.17 -17.56
C VAL A 516 -12.42 1.41 -16.16
N THR A 517 -11.52 1.71 -15.22
CA THR A 517 -11.89 2.22 -13.90
C THR A 517 -11.14 3.51 -13.63
N SER A 518 -11.81 4.48 -12.99
CA SER A 518 -11.22 5.80 -12.77
C SER A 518 -11.59 6.39 -11.42
N VAL A 519 -10.62 7.11 -10.83
CA VAL A 519 -10.75 7.99 -9.68
C VAL A 519 -9.88 9.22 -9.91
N GLY A 520 -10.49 10.40 -9.95
CA GLY A 520 -9.79 11.67 -10.22
C GLY A 520 -10.22 12.29 -11.54
N ASP A 521 -9.31 13.01 -12.19
CA ASP A 521 -9.53 13.70 -13.47
C ASP A 521 -8.50 13.31 -14.55
N SER A 522 -7.73 12.25 -14.34
CA SER A 522 -7.01 11.58 -15.43
C SER A 522 -8.01 10.89 -16.34
N ARG A 523 -7.91 11.14 -17.66
CA ARG A 523 -8.92 10.72 -18.62
C ARG A 523 -8.52 9.50 -19.43
N ALA A 524 -9.51 8.72 -19.84
CA ALA A 524 -9.43 7.72 -20.89
C ALA A 524 -10.33 8.12 -22.06
N TYR A 525 -9.80 8.01 -23.28
CA TYR A 525 -10.52 8.26 -24.52
C TYR A 525 -10.49 7.02 -25.40
N HIS A 526 -11.56 6.81 -26.15
CA HIS A 526 -11.65 5.85 -27.24
C HIS A 526 -11.78 6.60 -28.57
N TYR A 527 -10.93 6.25 -29.52
CA TYR A 527 -11.01 6.77 -30.88
C TYR A 527 -11.25 5.63 -31.86
N ASN A 528 -12.30 5.76 -32.65
CA ASN A 528 -12.62 4.89 -33.77
C ASN A 528 -12.73 5.74 -35.04
N ALA A 529 -12.19 5.26 -36.16
CA ALA A 529 -12.14 6.05 -37.39
C ALA A 529 -13.52 6.48 -37.93
N THR A 530 -14.57 5.70 -37.61
CA THR A 530 -15.93 5.99 -38.05
C THR A 530 -16.76 6.76 -37.02
N LYS A 531 -16.57 6.48 -35.73
CA LYS A 531 -17.36 7.06 -34.64
C LYS A 531 -16.70 8.32 -34.03
N GLY A 532 -15.41 8.55 -34.35
CA GLY A 532 -14.63 9.68 -33.85
C GLY A 532 -14.07 9.46 -32.45
N LEU A 533 -13.74 10.55 -31.77
CA LEU A 533 -13.20 10.55 -30.39
C LEU A 533 -14.33 10.62 -29.37
N GLN A 534 -14.25 9.77 -28.36
CA GLN A 534 -15.14 9.76 -27.20
C GLN A 534 -14.34 9.75 -25.91
N CYS A 535 -14.58 10.71 -25.01
CA CYS A 535 -14.09 10.64 -23.63
C CYS A 535 -14.91 9.60 -22.87
N ILE A 536 -14.23 8.63 -22.26
CA ILE A 536 -14.83 7.50 -21.53
C ILE A 536 -15.10 7.87 -20.08
N THR A 537 -14.12 8.47 -19.43
CA THR A 537 -14.13 8.78 -18.00
C THR A 537 -14.89 10.06 -17.70
N THR A 538 -15.36 10.17 -16.47
CA THR A 538 -15.96 11.41 -15.93
C THR A 538 -15.00 12.03 -14.93
N ASP A 539 -14.69 13.32 -15.09
CA ASP A 539 -13.79 14.01 -14.18
C ASP A 539 -14.42 14.18 -12.79
N HIS A 540 -13.70 13.82 -11.75
CA HIS A 540 -14.13 14.03 -10.36
C HIS A 540 -13.74 15.41 -9.86
N THR A 541 -14.08 16.46 -10.63
CA THR A 541 -13.81 17.87 -10.31
C THR A 541 -15.08 18.65 -10.01
N LEU A 542 -14.93 19.73 -9.25
CA LEU A 542 -16.08 20.60 -8.96
C LEU A 542 -16.66 21.22 -10.26
N ALA A 543 -15.81 21.54 -11.25
CA ALA A 543 -16.27 22.08 -12.53
C ALA A 543 -17.12 21.06 -13.31
N ALA A 544 -16.69 19.80 -13.37
CA ALA A 544 -17.47 18.75 -14.05
C ALA A 544 -18.86 18.57 -13.41
N ASN A 545 -18.96 18.62 -12.08
CA ASN A 545 -20.25 18.59 -11.40
C ASN A 545 -21.13 19.80 -11.75
N LEU A 546 -20.56 20.99 -11.89
CA LEU A 546 -21.31 22.20 -12.28
C LEU A 546 -21.78 22.12 -13.73
N VAL A 547 -21.00 21.52 -14.64
CA VAL A 547 -21.44 21.22 -16.03
C VAL A 547 -22.59 20.21 -16.02
N ALA A 548 -22.46 19.12 -15.27
CA ALA A 548 -23.51 18.10 -15.15
C ALA A 548 -24.84 18.68 -14.58
N ALA A 549 -24.73 19.70 -13.72
CA ALA A 549 -25.87 20.43 -13.18
C ALA A 549 -26.37 21.56 -14.11
N ASN A 550 -25.84 21.71 -15.32
CA ASN A 550 -26.11 22.80 -16.27
C ASN A 550 -25.84 24.21 -15.69
N LEU A 551 -24.94 24.33 -14.72
CA LEU A 551 -24.51 25.60 -14.13
C LEU A 551 -23.27 26.18 -14.81
N PHE A 552 -22.50 25.35 -15.50
CA PHE A 552 -21.34 25.70 -16.32
C PHE A 552 -21.51 25.16 -17.74
N LYS A 553 -20.88 25.84 -18.71
CA LYS A 553 -20.72 25.31 -20.07
C LYS A 553 -19.58 24.27 -20.09
N PRO A 554 -19.61 23.29 -21.00
CA PRO A 554 -18.54 22.29 -21.13
C PRO A 554 -17.14 22.90 -21.25
N GLU A 555 -16.99 24.03 -21.97
CA GLU A 555 -15.72 24.70 -22.22
C GLU A 555 -15.13 25.32 -20.91
N GLU A 556 -15.96 25.59 -19.91
CA GLU A 556 -15.52 26.18 -18.66
C GLU A 556 -14.74 25.21 -17.77
N VAL A 557 -14.80 23.90 -18.07
CA VAL A 557 -13.96 22.88 -17.37
C VAL A 557 -12.47 23.15 -17.63
N TYR A 558 -12.12 23.59 -18.82
CA TYR A 558 -10.73 23.84 -19.22
C TYR A 558 -10.14 25.11 -18.59
N THR A 559 -10.95 26.13 -18.38
CA THR A 559 -10.51 27.50 -18.01
C THR A 559 -10.78 27.86 -16.57
N SER A 560 -11.74 27.22 -15.90
CA SER A 560 -12.14 27.55 -14.54
C SER A 560 -11.14 27.05 -13.49
N PRO A 561 -10.75 27.90 -12.51
CA PRO A 561 -9.99 27.44 -11.33
C PRO A 561 -10.68 26.30 -10.54
N LYS A 562 -12.01 26.19 -10.64
CA LYS A 562 -12.81 25.10 -10.04
C LYS A 562 -12.56 23.76 -10.74
N GLY A 563 -12.06 23.75 -11.98
CA GLY A 563 -11.63 22.57 -12.71
C GLY A 563 -10.47 21.84 -12.06
N LYS A 564 -9.62 22.56 -11.35
CA LYS A 564 -8.47 21.98 -10.61
C LYS A 564 -8.84 21.43 -9.23
N ARG A 565 -10.10 21.56 -8.79
CA ARG A 565 -10.51 21.12 -7.46
C ARG A 565 -11.19 19.75 -7.51
N LEU A 566 -10.43 18.73 -7.21
CA LEU A 566 -10.91 17.36 -7.08
C LEU A 566 -11.78 17.21 -5.81
N TYR A 567 -12.88 16.47 -5.94
CA TYR A 567 -13.69 16.01 -4.80
C TYR A 567 -13.53 14.51 -4.54
N ARG A 568 -12.90 13.79 -5.48
CA ARG A 568 -12.61 12.35 -5.37
C ARG A 568 -11.21 12.06 -5.89
N TYR A 569 -10.39 11.43 -5.06
CA TYR A 569 -8.98 11.08 -5.34
C TYR A 569 -8.54 9.93 -4.40
N LEU A 570 -7.40 9.30 -4.66
CA LEU A 570 -6.83 8.27 -3.79
C LEU A 570 -6.14 8.91 -2.59
N GLY A 571 -6.20 8.24 -1.43
CA GLY A 571 -5.70 8.73 -0.15
C GLY A 571 -6.79 9.27 0.78
N GLN A 572 -8.07 9.16 0.40
CA GLN A 572 -9.22 9.60 1.21
C GLN A 572 -9.63 8.57 2.27
N ALA A 573 -10.11 9.06 3.43
CA ALA A 573 -10.51 8.24 4.58
C ALA A 573 -11.81 7.45 4.39
N ASN A 574 -12.68 7.88 3.48
CA ASN A 574 -14.05 7.36 3.35
C ASN A 574 -14.14 6.30 2.25
N ARG A 575 -15.29 5.63 2.16
CA ARG A 575 -15.60 4.67 1.09
C ARG A 575 -15.35 5.31 -0.27
N LEU A 576 -14.27 4.85 -0.93
CA LEU A 576 -13.93 5.29 -2.26
C LEU A 576 -15.03 4.84 -3.22
N GLN A 577 -15.65 5.79 -3.93
CA GLN A 577 -16.49 5.51 -5.08
C GLN A 577 -15.60 5.41 -6.31
N ILE A 578 -15.75 4.34 -7.08
CA ILE A 578 -14.95 4.04 -8.27
C ILE A 578 -15.92 4.02 -9.44
N ASP A 579 -15.57 4.74 -10.49
CA ASP A 579 -16.32 4.67 -11.75
C ASP A 579 -15.80 3.49 -12.58
N TYR A 580 -16.72 2.78 -13.20
CA TYR A 580 -16.43 1.63 -14.04
C TYR A 580 -17.13 1.76 -15.38
N PHE A 581 -16.38 1.51 -16.47
CA PHE A 581 -16.85 1.59 -17.84
C PHE A 581 -16.42 0.34 -18.59
N HIS A 582 -17.29 -0.16 -19.46
CA HIS A 582 -17.02 -1.32 -20.29
C HIS A 582 -17.71 -1.18 -21.64
N PHE A 583 -16.98 -1.47 -22.72
CA PHE A 583 -17.53 -1.49 -24.07
C PHE A 583 -16.65 -2.29 -25.05
N PRO A 584 -17.23 -2.76 -26.18
CA PRO A 584 -16.46 -3.44 -27.21
C PRO A 584 -15.53 -2.48 -27.95
N VAL A 585 -14.35 -2.96 -28.33
CA VAL A 585 -13.40 -2.26 -29.21
C VAL A 585 -13.16 -3.06 -30.48
N GLU A 586 -12.95 -2.34 -31.57
CA GLU A 586 -12.71 -2.91 -32.89
C GLU A 586 -11.19 -2.98 -33.17
N LEU A 587 -10.82 -3.74 -34.20
CA LEU A 587 -9.45 -3.80 -34.66
C LEU A 587 -8.99 -2.42 -35.13
N HIS A 588 -7.78 -2.02 -34.72
CA HIS A 588 -7.18 -0.71 -35.00
C HIS A 588 -7.78 0.50 -34.26
N ASP A 589 -8.77 0.30 -33.39
CA ASP A 589 -9.19 1.35 -32.47
C ASP A 589 -8.02 1.83 -31.62
N LEU A 590 -8.03 3.13 -31.29
CA LEU A 590 -7.05 3.72 -30.39
C LEU A 590 -7.70 4.02 -29.03
N VAL A 591 -6.97 3.70 -27.98
CA VAL A 591 -7.29 4.10 -26.60
C VAL A 591 -6.20 5.05 -26.13
N LEU A 592 -6.58 6.23 -25.66
CA LEU A 592 -5.66 7.18 -25.04
C LEU A 592 -5.97 7.26 -23.55
N LEU A 593 -4.96 7.07 -22.70
CA LEU A 593 -4.99 7.44 -21.31
C LEU A 593 -4.06 8.63 -21.09
N CYS A 594 -4.49 9.65 -20.34
CA CYS A 594 -3.66 10.81 -20.09
C CYS A 594 -3.98 11.50 -18.75
N THR A 595 -2.98 12.20 -18.21
CA THR A 595 -3.13 13.07 -17.06
C THR A 595 -3.68 14.43 -17.44
N ASP A 596 -4.04 15.26 -16.46
CA ASP A 596 -4.70 16.56 -16.68
C ASP A 596 -3.79 17.55 -17.45
N GLY A 597 -2.46 17.43 -17.30
CA GLY A 597 -1.52 18.26 -18.05
C GLY A 597 -1.58 18.10 -19.56
N LEU A 598 -2.17 17.02 -20.09
CA LEU A 598 -2.42 16.87 -21.52
C LEU A 598 -3.78 17.46 -21.91
N TRP A 599 -4.88 16.94 -21.35
CA TRP A 599 -6.22 17.28 -21.83
C TRP A 599 -6.66 18.71 -21.46
N ARG A 600 -6.02 19.35 -20.47
CA ARG A 600 -6.24 20.78 -20.18
C ARG A 600 -5.55 21.69 -21.20
N MET A 601 -4.46 21.22 -21.80
CA MET A 601 -3.71 21.99 -22.80
C MET A 601 -4.24 21.79 -24.22
N LEU A 602 -4.80 20.61 -24.50
CA LEU A 602 -5.34 20.26 -25.82
C LEU A 602 -6.85 20.00 -25.74
N LEU A 603 -7.62 20.72 -26.53
CA LEU A 603 -9.06 20.45 -26.70
C LEU A 603 -9.28 19.08 -27.35
N ASP A 604 -10.44 18.48 -27.10
CA ASP A 604 -10.79 17.15 -27.61
C ASP A 604 -10.74 17.08 -29.14
N GLU A 605 -11.07 18.18 -29.84
CA GLU A 605 -10.97 18.28 -31.32
C GLU A 605 -9.51 18.11 -31.77
N ARG A 606 -8.55 18.73 -31.06
CA ARG A 606 -7.13 18.63 -31.40
C ARG A 606 -6.58 17.25 -31.13
N ILE A 607 -6.95 16.65 -29.99
CA ILE A 607 -6.64 15.25 -29.67
C ILE A 607 -7.14 14.32 -30.77
N LYS A 608 -8.40 14.51 -31.23
CA LYS A 608 -9.00 13.76 -32.31
C LYS A 608 -8.20 13.89 -33.61
N GLU A 609 -7.82 15.11 -34.01
CA GLU A 609 -7.03 15.35 -35.22
C GLU A 609 -5.69 14.62 -35.20
N ILE A 610 -5.01 14.61 -34.07
CA ILE A 610 -3.73 13.91 -33.93
C ILE A 610 -3.93 12.39 -34.02
N LEU A 611 -4.90 11.83 -33.30
CA LEU A 611 -5.19 10.41 -33.35
C LEU A 611 -5.67 9.94 -34.74
N ALA A 612 -6.37 10.80 -35.45
CA ALA A 612 -6.85 10.53 -36.83
C ALA A 612 -5.73 10.40 -37.87
N GLN A 613 -4.53 10.93 -37.60
CA GLN A 613 -3.37 10.75 -38.47
C GLN A 613 -2.97 9.27 -38.58
N GLY A 614 -3.30 8.46 -37.59
CA GLY A 614 -2.95 7.05 -37.55
C GLY A 614 -1.43 6.83 -37.48
N GLY A 615 -0.97 5.65 -37.87
CA GLY A 615 0.47 5.34 -37.85
C GLY A 615 0.95 4.80 -36.50
N ASP A 616 2.21 4.98 -36.17
CA ASP A 616 2.84 4.44 -34.97
C ASP A 616 2.31 5.10 -33.69
N PRO A 617 1.76 4.35 -32.70
CA PRO A 617 1.29 4.90 -31.43
C PRO A 617 2.34 5.72 -30.68
N GLN A 618 3.63 5.34 -30.74
CA GLN A 618 4.71 6.09 -30.09
C GLN A 618 4.87 7.50 -30.68
N LYS A 619 4.75 7.63 -31.99
CA LYS A 619 4.78 8.95 -32.65
C LYS A 619 3.57 9.79 -32.29
N LEU A 620 2.37 9.18 -32.28
CA LEU A 620 1.14 9.87 -31.88
C LEU A 620 1.24 10.39 -30.45
N THR A 621 1.71 9.55 -29.52
CA THR A 621 1.87 9.94 -28.11
C THR A 621 2.88 11.09 -27.97
N ARG A 622 4.01 11.01 -28.69
CA ARG A 622 5.01 12.09 -28.67
C ARG A 622 4.42 13.40 -29.17
N THR A 623 3.67 13.36 -30.30
CA THR A 623 3.01 14.55 -30.86
C THR A 623 2.02 15.17 -29.87
N LEU A 624 1.22 14.34 -29.19
CA LEU A 624 0.27 14.81 -28.18
C LEU A 624 0.97 15.55 -27.03
N VAL A 625 2.05 14.97 -26.50
CA VAL A 625 2.80 15.56 -25.37
C VAL A 625 3.57 16.81 -25.81
N ASP A 626 4.19 16.80 -26.98
CA ASP A 626 4.93 17.97 -27.51
C ASP A 626 3.98 19.15 -27.77
N GLU A 627 2.80 18.91 -28.33
CA GLU A 627 1.80 19.97 -28.53
C GLU A 627 1.21 20.49 -27.23
N ALA A 628 0.95 19.64 -26.22
CA ALA A 628 0.51 20.06 -24.91
C ALA A 628 1.58 20.96 -24.24
N ASN A 629 2.85 20.59 -24.37
CA ASN A 629 3.97 21.39 -23.91
C ASN A 629 4.08 22.74 -24.67
N LEU A 630 3.80 22.76 -25.96
CA LEU A 630 3.78 23.99 -26.76
C LEU A 630 2.61 24.90 -26.38
N ALA A 631 1.46 24.34 -26.01
CA ALA A 631 0.28 25.08 -25.56
C ALA A 631 0.40 25.67 -24.15
N GLY A 632 1.48 25.37 -23.42
CA GLY A 632 1.76 25.97 -22.10
C GLY A 632 2.50 25.02 -21.13
N GLY A 633 2.25 23.73 -21.16
CA GLY A 633 2.91 22.73 -20.30
C GLY A 633 2.74 23.06 -18.81
N GLU A 634 1.52 23.37 -18.36
CA GLU A 634 1.23 23.86 -17.01
C GLU A 634 1.25 22.78 -15.90
N GLY A 635 1.71 21.58 -16.14
CA GLY A 635 1.79 20.46 -15.22
C GLY A 635 2.66 19.36 -15.79
N ASN A 636 2.76 18.24 -15.10
CA ASN A 636 3.32 17.03 -15.67
C ASN A 636 2.41 16.55 -16.80
N VAL A 637 2.97 16.12 -17.93
CA VAL A 637 2.22 15.76 -19.14
C VAL A 637 2.51 14.31 -19.47
N SER A 638 1.56 13.43 -19.20
CA SER A 638 1.73 11.99 -19.41
C SER A 638 0.62 11.39 -20.25
N ALA A 639 0.98 10.50 -21.16
CA ALA A 639 0.05 9.83 -22.05
C ALA A 639 0.47 8.41 -22.42
N ILE A 640 -0.52 7.55 -22.64
CA ILE A 640 -0.39 6.22 -23.25
C ILE A 640 -1.38 6.14 -24.40
N VAL A 641 -0.90 5.85 -25.61
CA VAL A 641 -1.73 5.53 -26.77
C VAL A 641 -1.62 4.05 -27.08
N VAL A 642 -2.75 3.36 -27.08
CA VAL A 642 -2.86 1.92 -27.29
C VAL A 642 -3.64 1.68 -28.57
N ARG A 643 -3.07 0.94 -29.53
CA ARG A 643 -3.79 0.43 -30.70
C ARG A 643 -4.18 -1.03 -30.47
N VAL A 644 -5.47 -1.32 -30.58
CA VAL A 644 -6.02 -2.68 -30.49
C VAL A 644 -5.64 -3.46 -31.74
N GLN A 645 -5.07 -4.67 -31.56
CA GLN A 645 -4.68 -5.61 -32.62
C GLN A 645 -5.59 -6.83 -32.68
#